data_e04d2108dab9194177ac8119cfa522dc
#
_entry.id   e04d2108dab9194177ac8119cfa522dc
#
_cell.length_a   1.000
_cell.length_b   1.000
_cell.length_c   1.000
_cell.angle_alpha   90.00
_cell.angle_beta   90.00
_cell.angle_gamma   90.00
#
_symmetry.space_group_name_H-M   'P 1'
#
loop_
_entity.id
_entity.type
_entity.pdbx_description
1 polymer ?
#
loop_
_entity_poly.entity_id
_entity_poly.type
_entity_poly.pdbx_seq_one_letter_code
_entity_poly.pdbx_strand_id
1 'polypeptide(L)'
;MLFCLLVLLATTIIESGRPTFIRVRVKRFLLTDVSAMGKETVMMQCKNNKNKNKNVIRRKKNSFHNFFWDSTKSPSVNKIYATLFSGLLFGTVAPSAMALELDTGEWSSSINANITIGTSIRAQDPDNELYSQADGVRAGLGTGGVGATNTDSSNVNYSKGDAWSTLLRATIDYSISRDEVGLFTRVRAWHDFTLEGSGVNQGNGGSGYSQNNPLSDHGFAHLSKFSGAALLDAYVYNTFDVGGLPLQVRAGNQVINWGESLFVQGINQINPIDLTSLRRPGTEIRDAFLPVKAISTNLGLGGGSSLEAFYQVEWNPANLDSCGTYWAPVEFQITTKNGMACSQTITTLPGLSNPVGLAAGLSVPMGPGIDGPDKDQYGVAFRTPVESLDGELGFYFMKYSSRIPFISGRSGSNIRALGPTVNAALNPNNFINPIPAQVAGAAPLGLQLTPGTGLWEYPGALELYGLSYTTNLAGWSIGAEASYIPNLPVQINANDLLNALLVGIGPLRAQSEAASAAGVNTKVEGYDRLNKFQLQLNGIKILPRVLGSAQTVFIGELGYQRVNIGDSFTGNRYGRHFVFGTAPHATYGGTSLGNTHPEGNKNDGFVTEDSWGYRLRVRGEYPSIFGSSFTMYPTLSVRHDVKGYSADFQFLEDRLAIGLSTRFNLNKRHNFEFGYVYYADSAAYDAFRDRDYYTLVLSTSF
;
A
#
# COMPACT_ATOMS: atom_id res chain seq x y z
N MET A 1 6.70 -17.44 -24.78
CA MET A 1 7.95 -17.68 -25.51
C MET A 1 8.77 -16.40 -25.72
N LEU A 2 8.16 -15.30 -26.17
CA LEU A 2 8.83 -14.00 -26.30
C LEU A 2 9.27 -13.42 -24.93
N PHE A 3 8.49 -13.61 -23.89
CA PHE A 3 8.77 -13.15 -22.52
C PHE A 3 9.96 -13.90 -21.89
N CYS A 4 10.07 -15.22 -22.09
CA CYS A 4 11.26 -15.97 -21.70
C CYS A 4 12.52 -15.54 -22.46
N LEU A 5 12.38 -15.11 -23.72
CA LEU A 5 13.50 -14.60 -24.52
C LEU A 5 13.99 -13.23 -24.03
N LEU A 6 13.08 -12.35 -23.63
CA LEU A 6 13.42 -11.02 -23.08
C LEU A 6 14.04 -11.09 -21.68
N VAL A 7 13.57 -12.00 -20.83
CA VAL A 7 14.15 -12.24 -19.50
C VAL A 7 15.51 -12.93 -19.64
N LEU A 8 15.67 -13.89 -20.54
CA LEU A 8 16.96 -14.52 -20.85
C LEU A 8 17.97 -13.55 -21.48
N LEU A 9 17.54 -12.63 -22.34
CA LEU A 9 18.40 -11.57 -22.88
C LEU A 9 18.85 -10.59 -21.78
N ALA A 10 17.97 -10.21 -20.85
CA ALA A 10 18.33 -9.35 -19.74
C ALA A 10 19.31 -10.02 -18.77
N THR A 11 19.13 -11.29 -18.44
CA THR A 11 20.05 -12.03 -17.57
C THR A 11 21.40 -12.32 -18.23
N THR A 12 21.42 -12.63 -19.53
CA THR A 12 22.68 -12.93 -20.25
C THR A 12 23.54 -11.67 -20.45
N ILE A 13 22.94 -10.50 -20.59
CA ILE A 13 23.67 -9.21 -20.67
C ILE A 13 24.30 -8.85 -19.31
N ILE A 14 23.67 -9.24 -18.21
CA ILE A 14 24.16 -8.98 -16.84
C ILE A 14 25.35 -9.89 -16.48
N GLU A 15 25.38 -11.13 -16.95
CA GLU A 15 26.44 -12.09 -16.60
C GLU A 15 27.69 -12.06 -17.48
N SER A 16 27.62 -11.62 -18.74
CA SER A 16 28.74 -11.84 -19.68
C SER A 16 29.58 -10.63 -20.03
N GLY A 17 29.13 -9.41 -19.79
CA GLY A 17 29.92 -8.18 -20.03
C GLY A 17 30.51 -8.00 -21.45
N ARG A 18 30.11 -8.80 -22.44
CA ARG A 18 30.55 -8.69 -23.84
C ARG A 18 29.38 -8.88 -24.82
N PRO A 19 29.23 -8.05 -25.85
CA PRO A 19 28.21 -8.24 -26.87
C PRO A 19 28.60 -9.36 -27.83
N THR A 20 27.94 -10.50 -27.71
CA THR A 20 28.08 -11.62 -28.66
C THR A 20 26.87 -11.62 -29.59
N PHE A 21 27.09 -11.43 -30.88
CA PHE A 21 26.04 -11.51 -31.90
C PHE A 21 25.60 -12.97 -32.07
N ILE A 22 24.37 -13.28 -31.67
CA ILE A 22 23.77 -14.59 -31.95
C ILE A 22 22.77 -14.44 -33.09
N ARG A 23 23.06 -15.11 -34.20
CA ARG A 23 22.16 -15.20 -35.36
C ARG A 23 21.15 -16.32 -35.13
N VAL A 24 19.91 -15.97 -34.78
CA VAL A 24 18.83 -16.95 -34.57
C VAL A 24 18.14 -17.26 -35.91
N ARG A 25 18.18 -18.52 -36.32
CA ARG A 25 17.44 -19.04 -37.48
C ARG A 25 16.14 -19.63 -36.97
N VAL A 26 15.00 -18.98 -37.24
CA VAL A 26 13.69 -19.47 -36.87
C VAL A 26 13.24 -20.53 -37.84
N LYS A 27 13.08 -21.79 -37.38
CA LYS A 27 12.38 -22.85 -38.08
C LYS A 27 10.92 -22.85 -37.67
N ARG A 28 10.04 -22.79 -38.66
CA ARG A 28 8.58 -22.95 -38.50
C ARG A 28 8.30 -24.37 -37.98
N PHE A 29 7.57 -24.47 -36.85
CA PHE A 29 6.94 -25.72 -36.42
C PHE A 29 5.42 -25.59 -36.58
N LEU A 30 4.85 -26.52 -37.32
CA LEU A 30 3.42 -26.73 -37.49
C LEU A 30 2.87 -27.46 -36.24
N LEU A 31 1.76 -26.97 -35.74
CA LEU A 31 0.95 -27.61 -34.68
C LEU A 31 0.16 -28.80 -35.30
N THR A 32 0.36 -30.00 -34.77
CA THR A 32 -0.63 -31.08 -34.80
C THR A 32 -0.54 -31.88 -33.49
N ASP A 33 -1.75 -32.13 -32.95
CA ASP A 33 -2.13 -33.16 -31.99
C ASP A 33 -1.75 -33.02 -30.51
N VAL A 34 -2.81 -32.71 -29.75
CA VAL A 34 -2.92 -32.95 -28.30
C VAL A 34 -3.76 -34.22 -28.09
N SER A 35 -3.16 -35.26 -27.54
CA SER A 35 -3.89 -36.21 -26.67
C SER A 35 -2.93 -37.05 -25.87
N ALA A 36 -3.22 -37.09 -24.57
CA ALA A 36 -2.87 -38.13 -23.56
C ALA A 36 -1.38 -38.39 -23.24
N MET A 37 -0.98 -38.15 -22.02
CA MET A 37 -0.51 -39.14 -21.05
C MET A 37 0.39 -38.56 -19.95
N GLY A 38 0.10 -38.95 -18.71
CA GLY A 38 1.06 -39.53 -17.79
C GLY A 38 1.92 -38.59 -16.95
N LYS A 39 1.65 -38.60 -15.66
CA LYS A 39 2.55 -38.16 -14.60
C LYS A 39 3.82 -39.01 -14.60
N GLU A 40 4.97 -38.36 -14.62
CA GLU A 40 6.19 -38.95 -14.01
C GLU A 40 7.12 -37.86 -13.47
N THR A 41 7.50 -38.08 -12.22
CA THR A 41 8.41 -37.26 -11.43
C THR A 41 9.84 -37.62 -11.81
N VAL A 42 10.66 -36.67 -12.26
CA VAL A 42 12.08 -36.86 -12.44
C VAL A 42 12.84 -36.00 -11.46
N MET A 43 13.42 -36.63 -10.44
CA MET A 43 14.47 -36.06 -9.58
C MET A 43 15.79 -36.05 -10.34
N MET A 44 16.44 -34.91 -10.46
CA MET A 44 17.86 -34.84 -10.81
C MET A 44 18.67 -34.42 -9.60
N GLN A 45 19.49 -35.35 -9.12
CA GLN A 45 20.57 -35.10 -8.16
C GLN A 45 21.78 -34.52 -8.88
N CYS A 46 22.26 -33.34 -8.42
CA CYS A 46 23.60 -32.88 -8.78
C CYS A 46 24.60 -33.24 -7.69
N LYS A 47 25.59 -34.04 -8.04
CA LYS A 47 26.74 -34.42 -7.20
C LYS A 47 27.75 -33.27 -7.11
N ASN A 48 28.13 -32.96 -5.88
CA ASN A 48 29.31 -32.15 -5.53
C ASN A 48 30.61 -32.86 -5.93
N ASN A 49 31.52 -32.15 -6.52
CA ASN A 49 32.92 -32.57 -6.60
C ASN A 49 33.83 -31.45 -6.05
N LYS A 50 34.42 -31.75 -4.88
CA LYS A 50 35.50 -30.96 -4.28
C LYS A 50 36.82 -31.44 -4.91
N ASN A 51 37.69 -30.53 -5.31
CA ASN A 51 39.12 -30.79 -5.20
C ASN A 51 39.93 -29.50 -4.96
N LYS A 52 40.84 -29.67 -4.01
CA LYS A 52 41.83 -28.73 -3.49
C LYS A 52 42.92 -28.45 -4.52
N ASN A 53 43.51 -27.24 -4.50
CA ASN A 53 44.97 -27.14 -4.42
C ASN A 53 45.41 -25.77 -3.89
N LYS A 54 46.29 -25.84 -2.90
CA LYS A 54 47.09 -24.76 -2.34
C LYS A 54 48.27 -24.46 -3.27
N ASN A 55 48.65 -23.20 -3.40
CA ASN A 55 50.07 -22.86 -3.32
C ASN A 55 50.30 -21.37 -2.97
N VAL A 56 51.21 -21.19 -2.07
CA VAL A 56 51.80 -20.03 -1.42
C VAL A 56 52.86 -19.40 -2.34
N ILE A 57 53.01 -18.10 -2.43
CA ILE A 57 54.28 -17.37 -2.53
C ILE A 57 54.15 -15.93 -1.97
N ARG A 58 55.22 -15.57 -1.28
CA ARG A 58 55.47 -14.41 -0.41
C ARG A 58 56.06 -13.19 -1.15
N ARG A 59 55.79 -11.98 -0.61
CA ARG A 59 56.64 -10.79 -0.45
C ARG A 59 56.88 -9.84 -1.63
N LYS A 60 56.53 -8.55 -1.49
CA LYS A 60 57.43 -7.46 -0.99
C LYS A 60 56.66 -6.14 -0.74
N LYS A 61 57.08 -5.50 0.36
CA LYS A 61 56.72 -4.13 0.81
C LYS A 61 57.28 -3.09 -0.18
N ASN A 62 56.55 -2.00 -0.35
CA ASN A 62 57.11 -0.65 -0.15
C ASN A 62 55.98 0.38 0.10
N SER A 63 56.26 1.25 1.05
CA SER A 63 55.46 2.32 1.62
C SER A 63 55.36 3.54 0.69
N PHE A 64 54.27 4.30 0.75
CA PHE A 64 54.30 5.75 1.06
C PHE A 64 52.88 6.33 1.16
N HIS A 65 52.63 6.96 2.31
CA HIS A 65 51.81 8.10 2.70
C HIS A 65 50.28 8.13 2.47
N ASN A 66 49.60 8.10 3.60
CA ASN A 66 48.39 8.72 4.11
C ASN A 66 47.66 9.70 3.20
N PHE A 67 46.39 9.36 2.92
CA PHE A 67 45.26 10.26 2.98
C PHE A 67 44.07 9.51 3.56
N PHE A 68 43.49 10.02 4.66
CA PHE A 68 42.37 9.45 5.38
C PHE A 68 41.15 9.34 4.47
N TRP A 69 40.63 8.15 4.29
CA TRP A 69 39.23 7.87 3.98
C TRP A 69 38.86 6.54 4.63
N ASP A 70 37.87 6.65 5.50
CA ASP A 70 37.30 5.52 6.25
C ASP A 70 36.53 4.63 5.29
N SER A 71 37.02 3.42 5.02
CA SER A 71 36.45 2.48 4.07
C SER A 71 35.83 1.28 4.80
N THR A 72 34.65 1.49 5.37
CA THR A 72 33.81 0.39 5.88
C THR A 72 32.38 0.40 5.33
N LYS A 73 32.14 0.96 4.15
CA LYS A 73 30.90 0.76 3.40
C LYS A 73 31.21 0.16 2.02
N SER A 74 30.55 -0.94 1.70
CA SER A 74 30.73 -1.75 0.49
C SER A 74 30.67 -0.92 -0.82
N PRO A 75 31.65 -1.04 -1.72
CA PRO A 75 31.74 -0.21 -2.94
C PRO A 75 30.86 -0.70 -4.12
N SER A 76 29.99 -1.67 -3.94
CA SER A 76 29.31 -2.34 -5.06
C SER A 76 28.10 -1.63 -5.64
N VAL A 77 27.37 -0.86 -4.85
CA VAL A 77 26.09 -0.25 -5.25
C VAL A 77 26.31 0.99 -6.12
N ASN A 78 27.27 1.85 -5.77
CA ASN A 78 27.55 3.09 -6.52
C ASN A 78 28.10 2.87 -7.95
N LYS A 79 28.75 1.73 -8.23
CA LYS A 79 29.22 1.41 -9.58
C LYS A 79 28.11 0.93 -10.50
N ILE A 80 27.09 0.28 -9.96
CA ILE A 80 25.93 -0.19 -10.73
C ILE A 80 25.08 1.01 -11.17
N TYR A 81 24.90 2.01 -10.31
CA TYR A 81 24.17 3.24 -10.67
C TYR A 81 24.84 4.03 -11.80
N ALA A 82 26.15 4.18 -11.76
CA ALA A 82 26.89 4.91 -12.80
C ALA A 82 26.86 4.17 -14.16
N THR A 83 26.85 2.85 -14.16
CA THR A 83 26.86 2.03 -15.39
C THR A 83 25.45 1.91 -16.00
N LEU A 84 24.40 1.80 -15.19
CA LEU A 84 23.01 1.81 -15.65
C LEU A 84 22.60 3.21 -16.16
N PHE A 85 23.05 4.27 -15.48
CA PHE A 85 22.75 5.65 -15.87
C PHE A 85 23.42 6.03 -17.19
N SER A 86 24.67 5.59 -17.43
CA SER A 86 25.38 5.82 -18.70
C SER A 86 24.84 4.95 -19.84
N GLY A 87 24.43 3.73 -19.59
CA GLY A 87 23.86 2.83 -20.60
C GLY A 87 22.50 3.31 -21.15
N LEU A 88 21.67 3.95 -20.32
CA LEU A 88 20.39 4.52 -20.74
C LEU A 88 20.54 5.88 -21.46
N LEU A 89 21.58 6.64 -21.17
CA LEU A 89 21.88 7.93 -21.82
C LEU A 89 22.57 7.80 -23.20
N PHE A 90 23.24 6.68 -23.45
CA PHE A 90 23.98 6.42 -24.69
C PHE A 90 23.48 5.27 -25.54
N GLY A 91 22.33 4.72 -25.21
CA GLY A 91 21.63 3.70 -26.02
C GLY A 91 21.23 4.28 -27.36
N THR A 92 22.11 4.05 -28.34
CA THR A 92 21.96 4.42 -29.74
C THR A 92 20.61 3.99 -30.31
N VAL A 93 19.96 4.99 -30.94
CA VAL A 93 19.04 4.86 -32.08
C VAL A 93 18.44 3.42 -32.25
N ALA A 94 17.48 3.07 -31.43
CA ALA A 94 16.51 2.05 -31.82
C ALA A 94 15.52 2.69 -32.79
N PRO A 95 15.14 2.00 -33.87
CA PRO A 95 14.16 2.52 -34.82
C PRO A 95 12.86 2.86 -34.09
N SER A 96 12.22 3.89 -34.60
CA SER A 96 10.96 4.45 -34.12
C SER A 96 10.00 3.37 -33.62
N ALA A 97 9.92 3.16 -32.29
CA ALA A 97 8.91 2.30 -31.72
C ALA A 97 7.60 3.09 -31.71
N MET A 98 6.76 2.80 -32.65
CA MET A 98 5.33 3.10 -32.61
C MET A 98 4.66 2.06 -31.71
N ALA A 99 3.50 2.37 -31.12
CA ALA A 99 2.55 1.32 -30.76
C ALA A 99 2.53 0.33 -31.92
N LEU A 100 2.90 -0.92 -31.66
CA LEU A 100 2.97 -1.90 -32.74
C LEU A 100 1.54 -2.26 -33.14
N GLU A 101 0.99 -1.56 -34.10
CA GLU A 101 -0.25 -1.93 -34.73
C GLU A 101 0.04 -3.12 -35.67
N LEU A 102 -0.51 -4.25 -35.36
CA LEU A 102 -0.47 -5.44 -36.18
C LEU A 102 -1.85 -5.57 -36.87
N ASP A 103 -1.90 -5.12 -38.09
CA ASP A 103 -3.08 -5.39 -38.93
C ASP A 103 -3.02 -6.84 -39.39
N THR A 104 -3.95 -7.66 -38.88
CA THR A 104 -4.10 -9.07 -39.20
C THR A 104 -5.33 -9.30 -40.09
N GLY A 105 -5.66 -8.34 -40.95
CA GLY A 105 -6.82 -8.36 -41.84
C GLY A 105 -8.06 -7.79 -41.18
N GLU A 106 -9.02 -8.63 -40.78
CA GLU A 106 -10.27 -8.15 -40.14
C GLU A 106 -10.11 -7.77 -38.65
N TRP A 107 -8.96 -8.09 -38.04
CA TRP A 107 -8.66 -7.80 -36.64
C TRP A 107 -7.60 -6.70 -36.51
N SER A 108 -7.92 -5.65 -35.77
CA SER A 108 -6.98 -4.62 -35.37
C SER A 108 -6.37 -4.99 -34.02
N SER A 109 -5.03 -4.95 -33.90
CA SER A 109 -4.38 -5.19 -32.62
C SER A 109 -3.32 -4.15 -32.33
N SER A 110 -3.15 -3.80 -31.05
CA SER A 110 -2.11 -2.87 -30.59
C SER A 110 -1.40 -3.39 -29.36
N ILE A 111 -0.10 -3.09 -29.28
CA ILE A 111 0.75 -3.34 -28.11
C ILE A 111 1.32 -2.01 -27.67
N ASN A 112 1.10 -1.64 -26.40
CA ASN A 112 1.73 -0.49 -25.76
C ASN A 112 2.57 -0.99 -24.60
N ALA A 113 3.81 -0.53 -24.51
CA ALA A 113 4.72 -0.89 -23.43
C ALA A 113 5.27 0.36 -22.74
N ASN A 114 5.35 0.32 -21.42
CA ASN A 114 6.01 1.33 -20.60
C ASN A 114 7.06 0.64 -19.73
N ILE A 115 8.31 1.11 -19.80
CA ILE A 115 9.41 0.65 -18.97
C ILE A 115 9.86 1.81 -18.09
N THR A 116 9.93 1.58 -16.79
CA THR A 116 10.29 2.59 -15.80
C THR A 116 11.37 2.04 -14.88
N ILE A 117 12.41 2.83 -14.64
CA ILE A 117 13.36 2.63 -13.54
C ILE A 117 13.34 3.88 -12.66
N GLY A 118 13.24 3.69 -11.34
CA GLY A 118 13.20 4.81 -10.42
C GLY A 118 13.77 4.44 -9.07
N THR A 119 14.24 5.45 -8.34
CA THR A 119 14.70 5.29 -6.95
C THR A 119 14.05 6.34 -6.06
N SER A 120 13.77 5.95 -4.83
CA SER A 120 13.27 6.83 -3.78
C SER A 120 14.19 6.76 -2.58
N ILE A 121 14.58 7.93 -2.04
CA ILE A 121 15.60 8.10 -1.03
C ILE A 121 15.00 8.89 0.14
N ARG A 122 15.18 8.42 1.36
CA ARG A 122 14.72 9.10 2.58
C ARG A 122 15.47 10.43 2.75
N ALA A 123 14.73 11.51 3.03
CA ALA A 123 15.32 12.85 3.15
C ALA A 123 15.49 13.33 4.59
N GLN A 124 14.85 12.68 5.57
CA GLN A 124 14.84 13.03 6.98
C GLN A 124 15.21 11.81 7.84
N ASP A 125 15.86 12.01 8.98
CA ASP A 125 16.10 10.93 9.94
C ASP A 125 14.79 10.54 10.67
N PRO A 126 14.70 9.30 11.22
CA PRO A 126 13.56 8.89 12.03
C PRO A 126 13.32 9.82 13.22
N ASP A 127 12.08 10.27 13.40
CA ASP A 127 11.65 11.02 14.57
C ASP A 127 11.56 10.08 15.78
N ASN A 128 12.20 10.45 16.89
CA ASN A 128 12.26 9.63 18.10
C ASN A 128 10.89 9.43 18.78
N GLU A 129 9.90 10.24 18.49
CA GLU A 129 8.52 10.02 18.94
C GLU A 129 7.80 8.91 18.16
N LEU A 130 8.27 8.57 16.96
CA LEU A 130 7.61 7.61 16.07
C LEU A 130 8.21 6.20 16.11
N TYR A 131 9.08 5.90 17.07
CA TYR A 131 9.56 4.54 17.33
C TYR A 131 9.82 4.29 18.81
N SER A 132 9.77 3.03 19.24
CA SER A 132 10.03 2.65 20.61
C SER A 132 11.53 2.67 20.93
N GLN A 133 11.87 2.79 22.22
CA GLN A 133 13.25 2.66 22.70
C GLN A 133 13.89 1.32 22.24
N ALA A 134 13.13 0.23 22.25
CA ALA A 134 13.63 -1.08 21.84
C ALA A 134 13.95 -1.15 20.34
N ASP A 135 13.14 -0.53 19.49
CA ASP A 135 13.38 -0.41 18.06
C ASP A 135 14.60 0.47 17.78
N GLY A 136 14.70 1.62 18.47
CA GLY A 136 15.85 2.52 18.37
C GLY A 136 17.17 1.85 18.73
N VAL A 137 17.21 1.09 19.82
CA VAL A 137 18.41 0.33 20.24
C VAL A 137 18.77 -0.74 19.19
N ARG A 138 17.78 -1.50 18.70
CA ARG A 138 18.02 -2.52 17.66
C ARG A 138 18.53 -1.91 16.35
N ALA A 139 18.00 -0.76 15.98
CA ALA A 139 18.39 -0.06 14.75
C ALA A 139 19.68 0.77 14.89
N GLY A 140 20.31 0.81 16.08
CA GLY A 140 21.52 1.60 16.32
C GLY A 140 21.26 3.09 16.53
N LEU A 141 20.02 3.53 16.73
CA LEU A 141 19.62 4.93 16.98
C LEU A 141 19.72 5.33 18.47
N GLY A 142 20.08 4.38 19.37
CA GLY A 142 20.20 4.63 20.81
C GLY A 142 18.88 4.48 21.58
N THR A 143 18.84 5.06 22.79
CA THR A 143 17.75 4.86 23.76
C THR A 143 16.71 5.99 23.76
N GLY A 144 16.77 6.91 22.81
CA GLY A 144 15.93 8.13 22.79
C GLY A 144 14.50 7.93 22.28
N GLY A 145 14.14 6.75 21.76
CA GLY A 145 12.81 6.48 21.28
C GLY A 145 11.76 6.46 22.40
N VAL A 146 10.66 7.17 22.22
CA VAL A 146 9.55 7.30 23.19
C VAL A 146 8.22 6.76 22.67
N GLY A 147 8.17 6.25 21.45
CA GLY A 147 6.99 5.56 20.89
C GLY A 147 6.50 4.43 21.80
N ALA A 148 5.18 4.28 21.92
CA ALA A 148 4.57 3.42 22.91
C ALA A 148 4.68 1.92 22.63
N THR A 149 4.96 1.52 21.39
CA THR A 149 4.95 0.11 20.95
C THR A 149 6.10 -0.22 20.01
N ASN A 150 6.51 -1.49 19.99
CA ASN A 150 7.55 -2.04 19.10
C ASN A 150 6.97 -2.50 17.75
N THR A 151 6.11 -1.72 17.13
CA THR A 151 5.36 -2.15 15.94
C THR A 151 5.78 -1.44 14.66
N ASP A 152 6.81 -0.60 14.70
CA ASP A 152 7.25 0.21 13.57
C ASP A 152 8.72 0.00 13.22
N SER A 153 9.08 -1.18 12.72
CA SER A 153 10.40 -1.40 12.12
C SER A 153 10.57 -0.63 10.81
N SER A 154 9.51 -0.32 10.11
CA SER A 154 9.55 0.40 8.85
C SER A 154 10.21 1.78 8.99
N ASN A 155 10.00 2.46 10.11
CA ASN A 155 10.59 3.76 10.37
C ASN A 155 12.11 3.68 10.58
N VAL A 156 12.54 2.80 11.46
CA VAL A 156 13.94 2.70 11.87
C VAL A 156 14.83 1.94 10.90
N ASN A 157 14.25 1.23 9.94
CA ASN A 157 15.00 0.49 8.93
C ASN A 157 15.79 1.39 7.96
N TYR A 158 15.42 2.64 7.82
CA TYR A 158 16.01 3.55 6.85
C TYR A 158 16.45 4.84 7.53
N SER A 159 17.73 5.20 7.38
CA SER A 159 18.28 6.47 7.79
C SER A 159 18.16 7.52 6.68
N LYS A 160 18.36 8.78 7.00
CA LYS A 160 18.47 9.84 6.00
C LYS A 160 19.55 9.50 4.97
N GLY A 161 19.21 9.60 3.69
CA GLY A 161 20.07 9.27 2.56
C GLY A 161 19.97 7.81 2.09
N ASP A 162 19.29 6.93 2.82
CA ASP A 162 19.09 5.56 2.39
C ASP A 162 18.01 5.49 1.30
N ALA A 163 18.30 4.73 0.24
CA ALA A 163 17.28 4.35 -0.72
C ALA A 163 16.36 3.30 -0.08
N TRP A 164 15.05 3.53 -0.12
CA TRP A 164 14.07 2.57 0.37
C TRP A 164 13.38 1.77 -0.75
N SER A 165 13.58 2.16 -2.02
CA SER A 165 13.15 1.42 -3.20
C SER A 165 13.97 1.85 -4.41
N THR A 166 14.41 0.89 -5.22
CA THR A 166 14.97 1.12 -6.56
C THR A 166 14.34 0.12 -7.50
N LEU A 167 13.29 0.57 -8.16
CA LEU A 167 12.36 -0.27 -8.90
C LEU A 167 12.60 -0.22 -10.40
N LEU A 168 12.77 -1.37 -11.04
CA LEU A 168 12.56 -1.57 -12.48
C LEU A 168 11.16 -2.15 -12.67
N ARG A 169 10.34 -1.51 -13.50
CA ARG A 169 8.99 -1.95 -13.83
C ARG A 169 8.75 -1.91 -15.33
N ALA A 170 8.04 -2.91 -15.83
CA ALA A 170 7.50 -2.95 -17.17
C ALA A 170 5.99 -3.19 -17.13
N THR A 171 5.21 -2.38 -17.84
CA THR A 171 3.78 -2.57 -18.03
C THR A 171 3.51 -2.70 -19.52
N ILE A 172 2.79 -3.74 -19.92
CA ILE A 172 2.45 -4.04 -21.30
C ILE A 172 0.94 -4.16 -21.42
N ASP A 173 0.35 -3.32 -22.27
CA ASP A 173 -1.06 -3.37 -22.64
C ASP A 173 -1.16 -4.00 -24.03
N TYR A 174 -2.02 -5.00 -24.18
CA TYR A 174 -2.37 -5.60 -25.45
C TYR A 174 -3.86 -5.51 -25.66
N SER A 175 -4.27 -4.99 -26.81
CA SER A 175 -5.65 -4.99 -27.25
C SER A 175 -5.78 -5.62 -28.63
N ILE A 176 -6.87 -6.33 -28.85
CA ILE A 176 -7.28 -6.84 -30.15
C ILE A 176 -8.78 -6.69 -30.29
N SER A 177 -9.24 -6.19 -31.42
CA SER A 177 -10.68 -6.00 -31.67
C SER A 177 -11.03 -6.22 -33.14
N ARG A 178 -12.27 -6.61 -33.34
CA ARG A 178 -12.92 -6.68 -34.63
C ARG A 178 -14.35 -6.23 -34.47
N ASP A 179 -14.77 -5.24 -35.24
CA ASP A 179 -16.10 -4.63 -35.12
C ASP A 179 -16.40 -4.25 -33.65
N GLU A 180 -17.45 -4.80 -33.08
CA GLU A 180 -17.90 -4.51 -31.72
C GLU A 180 -17.29 -5.44 -30.66
N VAL A 181 -16.55 -6.48 -31.07
CA VAL A 181 -15.95 -7.46 -30.13
C VAL A 181 -14.46 -7.21 -29.93
N GLY A 182 -13.99 -7.35 -28.69
CA GLY A 182 -12.56 -7.23 -28.43
C GLY A 182 -12.11 -7.89 -27.13
N LEU A 183 -10.79 -7.93 -26.98
CA LEU A 183 -10.06 -8.38 -25.80
C LEU A 183 -9.05 -7.31 -25.41
N PHE A 184 -8.96 -7.04 -24.12
CA PHE A 184 -7.90 -6.22 -23.52
C PHE A 184 -7.18 -7.00 -22.45
N THR A 185 -5.84 -6.88 -22.42
CA THR A 185 -5.01 -7.45 -21.35
C THR A 185 -3.91 -6.47 -20.95
N ARG A 186 -3.61 -6.43 -19.64
CA ARG A 186 -2.50 -5.68 -19.05
C ARG A 186 -1.65 -6.58 -18.19
N VAL A 187 -0.36 -6.62 -18.46
CA VAL A 187 0.64 -7.36 -17.68
C VAL A 187 1.62 -6.37 -17.08
N ARG A 188 1.95 -6.54 -15.81
CA ARG A 188 3.00 -5.79 -15.12
C ARG A 188 4.06 -6.74 -14.59
N ALA A 189 5.34 -6.40 -14.78
CA ALA A 189 6.48 -7.07 -14.17
C ALA A 189 7.32 -6.03 -13.41
N TRP A 190 7.96 -6.45 -12.31
CA TRP A 190 8.76 -5.56 -11.46
C TRP A 190 9.91 -6.30 -10.78
N HIS A 191 10.95 -5.52 -10.44
CA HIS A 191 12.08 -5.97 -9.62
C HIS A 191 12.62 -4.76 -8.84
N ASP A 192 12.64 -4.88 -7.49
CA ASP A 192 13.15 -3.83 -6.60
C ASP A 192 14.53 -4.22 -6.08
N PHE A 193 15.57 -3.64 -6.65
CA PHE A 193 16.97 -3.94 -6.33
C PHE A 193 17.34 -3.57 -4.90
N THR A 194 16.75 -2.52 -4.34
CA THR A 194 17.03 -2.10 -2.97
C THR A 194 16.41 -3.07 -1.97
N LEU A 195 15.15 -3.41 -2.13
CA LEU A 195 14.46 -4.30 -1.19
C LEU A 195 15.03 -5.72 -1.22
N GLU A 196 15.48 -6.23 -2.37
CA GLU A 196 16.10 -7.56 -2.47
C GLU A 196 17.55 -7.61 -2.02
N GLY A 197 18.31 -6.53 -2.24
CA GLY A 197 19.77 -6.59 -2.11
C GLY A 197 20.38 -5.71 -1.03
N SER A 198 19.67 -4.70 -0.51
CA SER A 198 20.24 -3.78 0.47
C SER A 198 19.88 -4.16 1.89
N GLY A 199 20.87 -4.18 2.78
CA GLY A 199 20.67 -4.38 4.20
C GLY A 199 19.93 -3.17 4.81
N VAL A 200 19.08 -3.43 5.81
CA VAL A 200 18.35 -2.43 6.59
C VAL A 200 18.81 -2.43 8.05
N ASN A 201 18.53 -1.36 8.79
CA ASN A 201 19.08 -1.18 10.14
C ASN A 201 18.59 -2.23 11.16
N GLN A 202 17.34 -2.69 11.06
CA GLN A 202 16.72 -3.59 12.03
C GLN A 202 16.26 -4.92 11.41
N GLY A 203 15.70 -4.92 10.22
CA GLY A 203 15.01 -6.05 9.61
C GLY A 203 13.49 -5.97 9.77
N ASN A 204 12.79 -7.09 9.49
CA ASN A 204 11.36 -7.19 9.68
C ASN A 204 10.99 -8.36 10.61
N GLY A 205 9.91 -8.20 11.39
CA GLY A 205 9.51 -9.18 12.41
C GLY A 205 9.21 -10.59 11.88
N GLY A 206 8.84 -10.72 10.61
CA GLY A 206 8.51 -12.02 9.99
C GLY A 206 9.72 -12.88 9.67
N SER A 207 10.87 -12.28 9.38
CA SER A 207 12.15 -12.97 9.14
C SER A 207 13.08 -12.96 10.35
N GLY A 208 12.63 -12.39 11.46
CA GLY A 208 13.46 -12.06 12.61
C GLY A 208 14.19 -10.73 12.42
N TYR A 209 14.53 -10.09 13.52
CA TYR A 209 15.33 -8.88 13.47
C TYR A 209 16.78 -9.25 13.13
N SER A 210 17.25 -8.80 11.96
CA SER A 210 18.59 -9.09 11.46
C SER A 210 19.19 -7.81 10.87
N GLN A 211 20.01 -7.15 11.68
CA GLN A 211 20.67 -5.89 11.31
C GLN A 211 21.58 -6.07 10.09
N ASN A 212 21.58 -5.05 9.21
CA ASN A 212 22.40 -4.99 8.01
C ASN A 212 22.16 -6.14 7.00
N ASN A 213 21.04 -6.86 7.12
CA ASN A 213 20.61 -7.84 6.13
C ASN A 213 19.42 -7.28 5.32
N PRO A 214 19.24 -7.75 4.07
CA PRO A 214 18.05 -7.43 3.30
C PRO A 214 16.78 -7.91 3.99
N LEU A 215 15.67 -7.22 3.71
CA LEU A 215 14.35 -7.67 4.12
C LEU A 215 13.99 -8.99 3.42
N SER A 216 13.12 -9.77 4.05
CA SER A 216 12.53 -10.95 3.42
C SER A 216 11.10 -10.66 3.00
N ASP A 217 10.73 -11.03 1.79
CA ASP A 217 9.35 -10.97 1.27
C ASP A 217 8.61 -12.33 1.39
N HIS A 218 9.18 -13.25 2.19
CA HIS A 218 8.54 -14.54 2.44
C HIS A 218 7.18 -14.34 3.13
N GLY A 219 6.12 -14.91 2.56
CA GLY A 219 4.75 -14.76 3.06
C GLY A 219 4.04 -13.46 2.63
N PHE A 220 4.70 -12.57 1.89
CA PHE A 220 4.06 -11.35 1.38
C PHE A 220 3.07 -11.66 0.27
N ALA A 221 2.05 -10.81 0.15
CA ALA A 221 1.13 -10.82 -0.98
C ALA A 221 1.90 -10.73 -2.29
N HIS A 222 1.42 -11.38 -3.34
CA HIS A 222 2.12 -11.46 -4.62
C HIS A 222 2.55 -10.08 -5.15
N LEU A 223 1.66 -9.09 -5.09
CA LEU A 223 1.95 -7.72 -5.56
C LEU A 223 2.84 -6.90 -4.61
N SER A 224 3.00 -7.33 -3.35
CA SER A 224 3.90 -6.71 -2.38
C SER A 224 5.31 -7.30 -2.39
N LYS A 225 5.52 -8.41 -3.11
CA LYS A 225 6.86 -9.00 -3.27
C LYS A 225 7.83 -8.04 -3.94
N PHE A 226 9.10 -8.24 -3.68
CA PHE A 226 10.15 -7.36 -4.20
C PHE A 226 10.38 -7.54 -5.69
N SER A 227 10.08 -8.73 -6.22
CA SER A 227 10.07 -9.00 -7.65
C SER A 227 8.90 -9.89 -8.04
N GLY A 228 8.42 -9.75 -9.29
CA GLY A 228 7.32 -10.54 -9.77
C GLY A 228 6.75 -10.09 -11.11
N ALA A 229 5.70 -10.80 -11.54
CA ALA A 229 4.88 -10.41 -12.69
C ALA A 229 3.42 -10.75 -12.42
N ALA A 230 2.50 -9.88 -12.81
CA ALA A 230 1.07 -10.06 -12.60
C ALA A 230 0.28 -9.73 -13.88
N LEU A 231 -0.72 -10.54 -14.17
CA LEU A 231 -1.79 -10.21 -15.10
C LEU A 231 -2.80 -9.34 -14.32
N LEU A 232 -2.94 -8.09 -14.71
CA LEU A 232 -3.87 -7.14 -14.11
C LEU A 232 -5.21 -7.23 -14.84
N ASP A 233 -5.45 -6.35 -15.82
CA ASP A 233 -6.66 -6.41 -16.64
C ASP A 233 -6.60 -7.60 -17.59
N ALA A 234 -7.73 -8.29 -17.73
CA ALA A 234 -7.93 -9.35 -18.72
C ALA A 234 -9.44 -9.55 -18.92
N TYR A 235 -10.01 -8.88 -19.90
CA TYR A 235 -11.44 -8.96 -20.18
C TYR A 235 -11.75 -8.97 -21.66
N VAL A 236 -12.87 -9.62 -21.99
CA VAL A 236 -13.50 -9.55 -23.30
C VAL A 236 -14.68 -8.58 -23.24
N TYR A 237 -14.98 -7.95 -24.34
CA TYR A 237 -16.13 -7.06 -24.46
C TYR A 237 -16.83 -7.23 -25.80
N ASN A 238 -18.12 -6.90 -25.82
CA ASN A 238 -18.92 -6.78 -27.04
C ASN A 238 -20.00 -5.72 -26.83
N THR A 239 -20.42 -5.08 -27.92
CA THR A 239 -21.57 -4.17 -27.95
C THR A 239 -22.68 -4.80 -28.77
N PHE A 240 -23.84 -4.94 -28.17
CA PHE A 240 -25.04 -5.51 -28.78
C PHE A 240 -26.05 -4.40 -29.07
N ASP A 241 -26.80 -4.51 -30.11
CA ASP A 241 -28.01 -3.71 -30.32
C ASP A 241 -29.20 -4.38 -29.64
N VAL A 242 -29.83 -3.69 -28.70
CA VAL A 242 -31.02 -4.18 -28.00
C VAL A 242 -32.18 -3.22 -28.27
N GLY A 243 -32.90 -3.47 -29.31
CA GLY A 243 -34.05 -2.61 -29.69
C GLY A 243 -33.66 -1.20 -30.12
N GLY A 244 -32.52 -1.04 -30.78
CA GLY A 244 -31.98 0.24 -31.21
C GLY A 244 -31.14 0.96 -30.13
N LEU A 245 -30.91 0.30 -29.00
CA LEU A 245 -30.08 0.83 -27.88
C LEU A 245 -28.77 0.03 -27.79
N PRO A 246 -27.61 0.71 -27.71
CA PRO A 246 -26.33 0.03 -27.58
C PRO A 246 -26.16 -0.51 -26.16
N LEU A 247 -25.94 -1.81 -26.00
CA LEU A 247 -25.61 -2.50 -24.76
C LEU A 247 -24.18 -3.03 -24.84
N GLN A 248 -23.24 -2.36 -24.17
CA GLN A 248 -21.89 -2.89 -23.99
C GLN A 248 -21.86 -3.86 -22.81
N VAL A 249 -21.26 -5.02 -23.01
CA VAL A 249 -21.02 -6.03 -21.96
C VAL A 249 -19.51 -6.30 -21.89
N ARG A 250 -18.96 -6.32 -20.67
CA ARG A 250 -17.56 -6.72 -20.39
C ARG A 250 -17.54 -7.85 -19.38
N ALA A 251 -16.66 -8.83 -19.59
CA ALA A 251 -16.50 -9.98 -18.69
C ALA A 251 -15.02 -10.30 -18.49
N GLY A 252 -14.60 -10.39 -17.25
CA GLY A 252 -13.21 -10.67 -16.86
C GLY A 252 -12.67 -9.73 -15.78
N ASN A 253 -11.34 -9.69 -15.63
CA ASN A 253 -10.66 -8.77 -14.75
C ASN A 253 -10.65 -7.37 -15.36
N GLN A 254 -11.30 -6.42 -14.72
CA GLN A 254 -11.49 -5.06 -15.25
C GLN A 254 -11.54 -4.02 -14.13
N VAL A 255 -11.07 -2.82 -14.40
CA VAL A 255 -11.27 -1.64 -13.56
C VAL A 255 -12.61 -1.00 -13.93
N ILE A 256 -13.46 -0.81 -12.92
CA ILE A 256 -14.76 -0.14 -13.05
C ILE A 256 -14.68 1.17 -12.26
N ASN A 257 -14.87 2.30 -12.93
CA ASN A 257 -14.68 3.61 -12.34
C ASN A 257 -16.01 4.39 -12.30
N TRP A 258 -16.49 4.69 -11.09
CA TRP A 258 -17.71 5.45 -10.84
C TRP A 258 -17.42 6.70 -10.00
N GLY A 259 -18.25 7.74 -10.19
CA GLY A 259 -18.10 9.00 -9.49
C GLY A 259 -17.11 9.95 -10.16
N GLU A 260 -16.90 11.11 -9.53
CA GLU A 260 -16.16 12.24 -10.07
C GLU A 260 -14.92 12.62 -9.24
N SER A 261 -14.62 11.87 -8.18
CA SER A 261 -13.50 12.15 -7.27
C SER A 261 -12.15 12.02 -7.96
N LEU A 262 -11.20 12.88 -7.60
CA LEU A 262 -9.85 12.93 -8.19
C LEU A 262 -8.76 12.43 -7.24
N PHE A 263 -8.82 12.80 -5.96
CA PHE A 263 -7.82 12.49 -4.95
C PHE A 263 -8.40 11.87 -3.68
N VAL A 264 -9.62 12.28 -3.29
CA VAL A 264 -10.31 11.82 -2.09
C VAL A 264 -11.28 10.72 -2.51
N GLN A 265 -11.10 9.50 -2.01
CA GLN A 265 -11.94 8.38 -2.40
C GLN A 265 -13.39 8.57 -1.92
N GLY A 266 -14.35 8.66 -2.85
CA GLY A 266 -15.77 8.88 -2.61
C GLY A 266 -16.62 7.68 -3.01
N ILE A 267 -17.40 7.84 -4.11
CA ILE A 267 -18.28 6.79 -4.65
C ILE A 267 -17.47 5.60 -5.18
N ASN A 268 -16.25 5.81 -5.68
CA ASN A 268 -15.43 4.75 -6.28
C ASN A 268 -14.83 3.80 -5.22
N GLN A 269 -15.62 2.83 -4.77
CA GLN A 269 -15.23 1.79 -3.80
C GLN A 269 -15.10 0.39 -4.43
N ILE A 270 -15.25 0.28 -5.75
CA ILE A 270 -15.34 -1.02 -6.45
C ILE A 270 -13.97 -1.70 -6.48
N ASN A 271 -12.94 -0.96 -6.89
CA ASN A 271 -11.61 -1.52 -7.13
C ASN A 271 -10.75 -1.49 -5.86
N PRO A 272 -10.04 -2.58 -5.53
CA PRO A 272 -8.98 -2.53 -4.54
C PRO A 272 -7.84 -1.61 -5.01
N ILE A 273 -7.10 -1.04 -4.06
CA ILE A 273 -5.95 -0.18 -4.36
C ILE A 273 -4.66 -0.94 -4.07
N ASP A 274 -3.70 -0.85 -4.99
CA ASP A 274 -2.32 -1.30 -4.80
C ASP A 274 -1.50 -0.18 -4.17
N LEU A 275 -1.56 -0.05 -2.84
CA LEU A 275 -0.84 0.98 -2.09
C LEU A 275 0.68 0.81 -2.23
N THR A 276 1.16 -0.43 -2.27
CA THR A 276 2.58 -0.73 -2.47
C THR A 276 3.08 -0.17 -3.80
N SER A 277 2.33 -0.42 -4.88
CA SER A 277 2.69 0.13 -6.20
C SER A 277 2.57 1.66 -6.22
N LEU A 278 1.49 2.22 -5.66
CA LEU A 278 1.24 3.67 -5.65
C LEU A 278 2.37 4.48 -5.00
N ARG A 279 3.00 3.93 -3.98
CA ARG A 279 4.09 4.58 -3.22
C ARG A 279 5.48 4.37 -3.83
N ARG A 280 5.65 3.36 -4.68
CA ARG A 280 6.94 3.09 -5.37
C ARG A 280 7.22 4.11 -6.48
N PRO A 281 8.51 4.39 -6.77
CA PRO A 281 8.88 5.42 -7.73
C PRO A 281 8.33 5.14 -9.15
N GLY A 282 7.87 6.20 -9.83
CA GLY A 282 7.42 6.15 -11.22
C GLY A 282 6.09 5.47 -11.46
N THR A 283 5.24 5.30 -10.44
CA THR A 283 3.89 4.74 -10.59
C THR A 283 2.91 5.80 -11.09
N GLU A 284 2.10 5.45 -12.06
CA GLU A 284 0.96 6.25 -12.49
C GLU A 284 -0.28 5.90 -11.65
N ILE A 285 -1.17 6.87 -11.41
CA ILE A 285 -2.40 6.67 -10.59
C ILE A 285 -3.26 5.54 -11.15
N ARG A 286 -3.36 5.43 -12.48
CA ARG A 286 -4.11 4.34 -13.13
C ARG A 286 -3.59 2.95 -12.78
N ASP A 287 -2.31 2.81 -12.46
CA ASP A 287 -1.68 1.54 -12.10
C ASP A 287 -1.96 1.13 -10.64
N ALA A 288 -2.51 2.04 -9.85
CA ALA A 288 -2.87 1.79 -8.46
C ALA A 288 -4.21 1.07 -8.29
N PHE A 289 -5.13 1.21 -9.24
CA PHE A 289 -6.40 0.48 -9.18
C PHE A 289 -6.21 -0.95 -9.64
N LEU A 290 -6.55 -1.90 -8.77
CA LEU A 290 -6.54 -3.31 -9.10
C LEU A 290 -7.87 -3.71 -9.76
N PRO A 291 -7.83 -4.45 -10.86
CA PRO A 291 -9.05 -4.92 -11.51
C PRO A 291 -9.79 -5.92 -10.63
N VAL A 292 -11.10 -5.93 -10.78
CA VAL A 292 -11.99 -6.91 -10.15
C VAL A 292 -12.51 -7.89 -11.20
N LYS A 293 -12.66 -9.16 -10.82
CA LYS A 293 -13.28 -10.18 -11.68
C LYS A 293 -14.78 -9.97 -11.68
N ALA A 294 -15.31 -9.41 -12.77
CA ALA A 294 -16.69 -8.97 -12.84
C ALA A 294 -17.28 -9.13 -14.24
N ILE A 295 -18.62 -9.16 -14.28
CA ILE A 295 -19.39 -8.86 -15.48
C ILE A 295 -19.94 -7.45 -15.28
N SER A 296 -19.70 -6.57 -16.24
CA SER A 296 -20.26 -5.21 -16.24
C SER A 296 -21.00 -4.93 -17.54
N THR A 297 -22.01 -4.07 -17.43
CA THR A 297 -22.85 -3.66 -18.57
C THR A 297 -23.01 -2.15 -18.58
N ASN A 298 -23.12 -1.57 -19.77
CA ASN A 298 -23.49 -0.17 -19.98
C ASN A 298 -24.52 -0.11 -21.12
N LEU A 299 -25.74 0.28 -20.78
CA LEU A 299 -26.85 0.45 -21.71
C LEU A 299 -27.07 1.93 -21.98
N GLY A 300 -26.87 2.36 -23.22
CA GLY A 300 -27.25 3.71 -23.67
C GLY A 300 -28.76 3.82 -23.83
N LEU A 301 -29.41 4.73 -23.09
CA LEU A 301 -30.88 4.88 -23.08
C LEU A 301 -31.41 5.95 -24.05
N GLY A 302 -30.51 6.57 -24.84
CA GLY A 302 -30.85 7.72 -25.68
C GLY A 302 -30.87 9.03 -24.90
N GLY A 303 -30.87 10.17 -25.59
CA GLY A 303 -30.82 11.49 -24.97
C GLY A 303 -29.59 11.75 -24.12
N GLY A 304 -28.50 10.97 -24.30
CA GLY A 304 -27.28 11.05 -23.49
C GLY A 304 -27.35 10.32 -22.15
N SER A 305 -28.48 9.69 -21.81
CA SER A 305 -28.61 8.91 -20.57
C SER A 305 -28.01 7.51 -20.69
N SER A 306 -27.50 6.96 -19.58
CA SER A 306 -26.97 5.61 -19.52
C SER A 306 -27.34 4.89 -18.23
N LEU A 307 -27.43 3.58 -18.30
CA LEU A 307 -27.60 2.69 -17.17
C LEU A 307 -26.43 1.70 -17.14
N GLU A 308 -25.63 1.76 -16.09
CA GLU A 308 -24.54 0.85 -15.86
C GLU A 308 -24.86 -0.13 -14.73
N ALA A 309 -24.36 -1.36 -14.83
CA ALA A 309 -24.44 -2.33 -13.74
C ALA A 309 -23.21 -3.21 -13.73
N PHE A 310 -22.84 -3.72 -12.54
CA PHE A 310 -21.82 -4.75 -12.43
C PHE A 310 -22.22 -5.81 -11.40
N TYR A 311 -21.67 -7.00 -11.61
CA TYR A 311 -21.66 -8.09 -10.62
C TYR A 311 -20.24 -8.65 -10.50
N GLN A 312 -19.66 -8.58 -9.31
CA GLN A 312 -18.33 -9.10 -9.01
C GLN A 312 -18.44 -10.55 -8.54
N VAL A 313 -17.62 -11.45 -9.10
CA VAL A 313 -17.68 -12.90 -8.86
C VAL A 313 -16.61 -13.39 -7.87
N GLU A 314 -15.61 -12.58 -7.58
CA GLU A 314 -14.53 -12.90 -6.65
C GLU A 314 -14.08 -11.64 -5.90
N TRP A 315 -14.00 -11.72 -4.57
CA TRP A 315 -13.48 -10.65 -3.75
C TRP A 315 -11.94 -10.67 -3.71
N ASN A 316 -11.33 -9.47 -3.76
CA ASN A 316 -9.90 -9.30 -3.57
C ASN A 316 -9.64 -8.09 -2.67
N PRO A 317 -8.64 -8.17 -1.75
CA PRO A 317 -8.26 -7.06 -0.88
C PRO A 317 -7.43 -6.00 -1.62
N ALA A 318 -7.31 -4.82 -1.02
CA ALA A 318 -6.26 -3.87 -1.35
C ALA A 318 -4.88 -4.49 -1.05
N ASN A 319 -3.89 -4.15 -1.86
CA ASN A 319 -2.52 -4.56 -1.62
C ASN A 319 -1.84 -3.51 -0.75
N LEU A 320 -1.36 -3.91 0.43
CA LEU A 320 -0.79 -3.04 1.45
C LEU A 320 0.74 -3.18 1.48
N ASP A 321 1.41 -2.13 1.96
CA ASP A 321 2.84 -2.17 2.21
C ASP A 321 3.17 -3.17 3.32
N SER A 322 4.14 -4.03 3.04
CA SER A 322 4.51 -5.13 3.92
C SER A 322 5.51 -4.67 4.99
N CYS A 323 5.51 -5.36 6.11
CA CYS A 323 6.31 -5.03 7.28
C CYS A 323 7.80 -4.85 6.97
N GLY A 324 8.39 -3.85 7.60
CA GLY A 324 9.77 -3.46 7.41
C GLY A 324 10.03 -2.61 6.16
N THR A 325 9.12 -2.57 5.18
CA THR A 325 9.21 -1.64 4.05
C THR A 325 8.85 -0.23 4.49
N TYR A 326 9.36 0.78 3.81
CA TYR A 326 9.32 2.18 4.24
C TYR A 326 7.93 2.72 4.65
N TRP A 327 6.86 2.23 4.03
CA TRP A 327 5.50 2.71 4.25
C TRP A 327 4.62 1.75 5.06
N ALA A 328 5.16 0.66 5.56
CA ALA A 328 4.37 -0.26 6.37
C ALA A 328 3.94 0.41 7.69
N PRO A 329 2.63 0.41 8.02
CA PRO A 329 2.15 1.08 9.22
C PRO A 329 2.44 0.28 10.50
N VAL A 330 2.58 -1.04 10.39
CA VAL A 330 2.77 -1.96 11.53
C VAL A 330 3.52 -3.22 11.12
N GLU A 331 4.12 -3.93 12.07
CA GLU A 331 4.88 -5.18 11.82
C GLU A 331 4.02 -6.45 11.76
N PHE A 332 2.79 -6.43 12.26
CA PHE A 332 1.90 -7.60 12.32
C PHE A 332 0.85 -7.63 11.22
N GLN A 333 1.17 -7.07 10.08
CA GLN A 333 0.25 -6.88 8.96
C GLN A 333 0.03 -8.18 8.19
N ILE A 334 -1.22 -8.45 7.80
CA ILE A 334 -1.55 -9.48 6.81
C ILE A 334 -1.14 -8.99 5.43
N THR A 335 -0.45 -9.87 4.71
CA THR A 335 0.12 -9.55 3.40
C THR A 335 -0.51 -10.32 2.25
N THR A 336 -1.36 -11.31 2.55
CA THR A 336 -2.07 -12.12 1.55
C THR A 336 -3.51 -12.42 1.99
N LYS A 337 -4.36 -12.82 1.05
CA LYS A 337 -5.72 -13.30 1.31
C LYS A 337 -5.75 -14.44 2.34
N ASN A 338 -4.77 -15.35 2.30
CA ASN A 338 -4.59 -16.47 3.24
C ASN A 338 -3.30 -16.31 4.06
N GLY A 339 -2.79 -15.08 4.20
CA GLY A 339 -1.42 -14.85 4.56
C GLY A 339 -1.09 -14.90 6.02
N MET A 340 0.18 -15.05 6.27
CA MET A 340 0.78 -14.91 7.59
C MET A 340 0.91 -13.43 7.94
N ALA A 341 0.69 -13.10 9.19
CA ALA A 341 1.20 -11.85 9.74
C ALA A 341 2.73 -11.82 9.64
N CYS A 342 3.30 -10.67 9.42
CA CYS A 342 4.75 -10.49 9.41
C CYS A 342 5.38 -10.80 10.77
N SER A 343 4.68 -10.51 11.86
CA SER A 343 5.02 -10.95 13.21
C SER A 343 3.97 -11.93 13.71
N GLN A 344 4.41 -12.94 14.42
CA GLN A 344 3.51 -13.88 15.11
C GLN A 344 2.85 -13.27 16.34
N THR A 345 3.31 -12.09 16.77
CA THR A 345 2.88 -11.46 18.02
C THR A 345 2.59 -9.98 17.76
N ILE A 346 1.39 -9.53 18.13
CA ILE A 346 1.03 -8.10 18.03
C ILE A 346 1.71 -7.31 19.12
N THR A 347 1.60 -7.78 20.37
CA THR A 347 2.13 -7.08 21.53
C THR A 347 2.43 -8.06 22.67
N THR A 348 3.30 -7.63 23.55
CA THR A 348 3.57 -8.26 24.84
C THR A 348 3.38 -7.22 25.94
N LEU A 349 3.24 -7.67 27.18
CA LEU A 349 3.27 -6.75 28.32
C LEU A 349 4.57 -5.93 28.33
N PRO A 350 4.50 -4.64 28.70
CA PRO A 350 5.68 -3.80 28.80
C PRO A 350 6.80 -4.43 29.62
N GLY A 351 8.05 -4.32 29.15
CA GLY A 351 9.23 -4.89 29.83
C GLY A 351 9.52 -6.36 29.51
N LEU A 352 8.66 -7.06 28.74
CA LEU A 352 8.93 -8.40 28.24
C LEU A 352 9.38 -8.38 26.78
N SER A 353 10.35 -9.24 26.44
CA SER A 353 10.61 -9.53 25.03
C SER A 353 9.48 -10.40 24.45
N ASN A 354 9.21 -10.28 23.14
CA ASN A 354 8.18 -11.07 22.48
C ASN A 354 8.30 -12.58 22.72
N PRO A 355 9.49 -13.22 22.65
CA PRO A 355 9.62 -14.65 22.95
C PRO A 355 9.27 -15.00 24.38
N VAL A 356 9.67 -14.19 25.35
CA VAL A 356 9.37 -14.42 26.77
C VAL A 356 7.88 -14.21 27.06
N GLY A 357 7.30 -13.14 26.54
CA GLY A 357 5.87 -12.87 26.65
C GLY A 357 5.01 -13.97 26.02
N LEU A 358 5.40 -14.47 24.86
CA LEU A 358 4.70 -15.56 24.18
C LEU A 358 4.77 -16.88 25.00
N ALA A 359 5.97 -17.24 25.47
CA ALA A 359 6.19 -18.44 26.28
C ALA A 359 5.43 -18.38 27.62
N ALA A 360 5.27 -17.18 28.19
CA ALA A 360 4.51 -16.96 29.44
C ALA A 360 3.00 -16.78 29.22
N GLY A 361 2.50 -16.79 27.99
CA GLY A 361 1.11 -16.49 27.68
C GLY A 361 0.71 -15.02 27.91
N LEU A 362 1.68 -14.12 27.94
CA LEU A 362 1.51 -12.68 28.17
C LEU A 362 1.67 -11.86 26.89
N SER A 363 1.33 -12.47 25.76
CA SER A 363 1.36 -11.86 24.42
C SER A 363 0.05 -12.12 23.72
N VAL A 364 -0.29 -11.23 22.76
CA VAL A 364 -1.40 -11.45 21.84
C VAL A 364 -0.80 -11.90 20.50
N PRO A 365 -0.82 -13.21 20.19
CA PRO A 365 -0.36 -13.71 18.89
C PRO A 365 -1.39 -13.40 17.80
N MET A 366 -0.93 -13.39 16.54
CA MET A 366 -1.80 -13.33 15.37
C MET A 366 -2.36 -14.72 15.03
N GLY A 367 -3.66 -14.78 14.82
CA GLY A 367 -4.38 -15.94 14.32
C GLY A 367 -4.77 -15.80 12.84
N PRO A 368 -5.43 -16.85 12.28
CA PRO A 368 -5.94 -16.80 10.91
C PRO A 368 -6.94 -15.67 10.72
N GLY A 369 -6.84 -14.95 9.61
CA GLY A 369 -7.75 -13.88 9.23
C GLY A 369 -9.09 -14.38 8.69
N ILE A 370 -10.00 -13.44 8.44
CA ILE A 370 -11.32 -13.67 7.84
C ILE A 370 -11.39 -12.84 6.55
N ASP A 371 -11.44 -13.53 5.42
CA ASP A 371 -11.55 -12.89 4.11
C ASP A 371 -12.94 -12.27 3.89
N GLY A 372 -13.03 -11.27 3.02
CA GLY A 372 -14.31 -10.75 2.55
C GLY A 372 -15.07 -11.79 1.72
N PRO A 373 -16.41 -11.79 1.76
CA PRO A 373 -17.22 -12.72 0.98
C PRO A 373 -17.08 -12.45 -0.54
N ASP A 374 -16.94 -13.50 -1.33
CA ASP A 374 -16.89 -13.43 -2.79
C ASP A 374 -18.22 -13.00 -3.42
N LYS A 375 -19.34 -13.33 -2.76
CA LYS A 375 -20.70 -13.12 -3.25
C LYS A 375 -21.28 -11.78 -2.79
N ASP A 376 -22.41 -11.42 -3.40
CA ASP A 376 -23.21 -10.24 -3.05
C ASP A 376 -22.48 -8.90 -3.22
N GLN A 377 -21.62 -8.80 -4.22
CA GLN A 377 -20.95 -7.57 -4.61
C GLN A 377 -21.46 -7.14 -5.99
N TYR A 378 -22.28 -6.10 -6.01
CA TYR A 378 -22.90 -5.59 -7.23
C TYR A 378 -23.24 -4.11 -7.08
N GLY A 379 -23.52 -3.47 -8.18
CA GLY A 379 -23.99 -2.08 -8.18
C GLY A 379 -24.69 -1.71 -9.47
N VAL A 380 -25.39 -0.58 -9.38
CA VAL A 380 -26.10 0.05 -10.48
C VAL A 380 -25.80 1.55 -10.45
N ALA A 381 -25.56 2.12 -11.63
CA ALA A 381 -25.39 3.56 -11.82
C ALA A 381 -26.30 4.04 -12.96
N PHE A 382 -26.98 5.14 -12.73
CA PHE A 382 -27.77 5.84 -13.75
C PHE A 382 -27.20 7.25 -13.92
N ARG A 383 -26.86 7.61 -15.17
CA ARG A 383 -26.37 8.93 -15.52
C ARG A 383 -27.30 9.57 -16.56
N THR A 384 -27.54 10.86 -16.38
CA THR A 384 -28.39 11.59 -17.29
C THR A 384 -27.96 13.05 -17.40
N PRO A 385 -27.86 13.61 -18.61
CA PRO A 385 -27.68 15.04 -18.79
C PRO A 385 -28.91 15.80 -18.30
N VAL A 386 -28.67 16.98 -17.71
CA VAL A 386 -29.70 17.90 -17.26
C VAL A 386 -29.45 19.26 -17.91
N GLU A 387 -30.12 19.50 -19.04
CA GLU A 387 -29.92 20.73 -19.85
C GLU A 387 -30.11 22.01 -19.05
N SER A 388 -31.08 22.04 -18.11
CA SER A 388 -31.36 23.22 -17.28
C SER A 388 -30.21 23.57 -16.33
N LEU A 389 -29.31 22.63 -16.06
CA LEU A 389 -28.14 22.79 -15.20
C LEU A 389 -26.83 22.79 -15.99
N ASP A 390 -26.90 22.69 -17.32
CA ASP A 390 -25.71 22.54 -18.20
C ASP A 390 -24.71 21.51 -17.70
N GLY A 391 -25.21 20.32 -17.32
CA GLY A 391 -24.38 19.29 -16.71
C GLY A 391 -25.02 17.90 -16.75
N GLU A 392 -24.34 16.95 -16.10
CA GLU A 392 -24.76 15.55 -15.95
C GLU A 392 -24.94 15.21 -14.48
N LEU A 393 -26.05 14.54 -14.14
CA LEU A 393 -26.31 13.93 -12.85
C LEU A 393 -26.06 12.43 -12.91
N GLY A 394 -25.40 11.89 -11.89
CA GLY A 394 -25.18 10.47 -11.66
C GLY A 394 -25.78 10.00 -10.35
N PHE A 395 -26.48 8.87 -10.37
CA PHE A 395 -27.06 8.19 -9.21
C PHE A 395 -26.45 6.82 -9.09
N TYR A 396 -25.99 6.45 -7.88
CA TYR A 396 -25.22 5.22 -7.65
C TYR A 396 -25.74 4.45 -6.46
N PHE A 397 -25.82 3.16 -6.62
CA PHE A 397 -25.99 2.21 -5.53
C PHE A 397 -25.02 1.06 -5.69
N MET A 398 -24.35 0.67 -4.61
CA MET A 398 -23.54 -0.55 -4.62
C MET A 398 -23.59 -1.27 -3.28
N LYS A 399 -23.47 -2.60 -3.36
CA LYS A 399 -23.18 -3.48 -2.25
C LYS A 399 -21.82 -4.12 -2.46
N TYR A 400 -20.94 -4.02 -1.46
CA TYR A 400 -19.55 -4.44 -1.58
C TYR A 400 -18.99 -4.93 -0.26
N SER A 401 -17.77 -5.48 -0.29
CA SER A 401 -17.02 -5.87 0.90
C SER A 401 -15.81 -4.98 1.07
N SER A 402 -15.41 -4.71 2.31
CA SER A 402 -14.23 -3.89 2.60
C SER A 402 -13.01 -4.41 1.84
N ARG A 403 -12.24 -3.50 1.26
CA ARG A 403 -10.95 -3.80 0.61
C ARG A 403 -9.80 -3.65 1.59
N ILE A 404 -10.02 -2.94 2.69
CA ILE A 404 -9.03 -2.68 3.74
C ILE A 404 -9.36 -3.60 4.92
N PRO A 405 -8.34 -4.23 5.54
CA PRO A 405 -8.55 -5.09 6.70
C PRO A 405 -8.81 -4.29 7.97
N PHE A 406 -9.55 -4.90 8.87
CA PHE A 406 -9.79 -4.44 10.24
C PHE A 406 -9.18 -5.43 11.21
N ILE A 407 -8.58 -4.92 12.29
CA ILE A 407 -8.07 -5.77 13.35
C ILE A 407 -9.19 -6.08 14.33
N SER A 408 -9.39 -7.36 14.56
CA SER A 408 -10.32 -7.92 15.57
C SER A 408 -9.56 -8.93 16.43
N GLY A 409 -10.27 -9.59 17.36
CA GLY A 409 -9.66 -10.59 18.21
C GLY A 409 -10.50 -11.84 18.40
N ARG A 410 -9.89 -12.82 19.04
CA ARG A 410 -10.54 -14.00 19.59
C ARG A 410 -10.20 -14.10 21.07
N SER A 411 -11.17 -14.47 21.88
CA SER A 411 -10.99 -14.63 23.32
C SER A 411 -10.00 -15.73 23.65
N GLY A 412 -9.19 -15.46 24.68
CA GLY A 412 -8.40 -16.46 25.37
C GLY A 412 -9.11 -17.04 26.60
N SER A 413 -8.39 -17.77 27.42
CA SER A 413 -8.86 -18.17 28.75
C SER A 413 -8.93 -16.93 29.66
N ASN A 414 -9.98 -16.84 30.49
CA ASN A 414 -10.22 -15.67 31.31
C ASN A 414 -9.13 -15.54 32.39
N ILE A 415 -8.24 -14.57 32.22
CA ILE A 415 -7.14 -14.27 33.16
C ILE A 415 -7.69 -13.91 34.55
N ARG A 416 -8.91 -13.40 34.66
CA ARG A 416 -9.58 -13.09 35.92
C ARG A 416 -9.93 -14.32 36.79
N ALA A 417 -10.02 -15.49 36.18
CA ALA A 417 -10.20 -16.73 36.95
C ALA A 417 -8.98 -17.10 37.81
N LEU A 418 -7.87 -16.41 37.67
CA LEU A 418 -6.61 -16.68 38.38
C LEU A 418 -6.55 -16.12 39.83
N GLY A 419 -7.59 -15.45 40.26
CA GLY A 419 -7.74 -14.98 41.66
C GLY A 419 -7.13 -13.58 41.93
N PRO A 420 -7.38 -13.07 43.15
CA PRO A 420 -7.07 -11.67 43.50
C PRO A 420 -5.60 -11.26 43.39
N THR A 421 -4.68 -12.20 43.58
CA THR A 421 -3.23 -11.92 43.60
C THR A 421 -2.67 -11.61 42.21
N VAL A 422 -3.16 -12.36 41.18
CA VAL A 422 -2.75 -12.12 39.79
C VAL A 422 -3.46 -10.89 39.23
N ASN A 423 -4.73 -10.68 39.61
CA ASN A 423 -5.47 -9.48 39.26
C ASN A 423 -4.84 -8.21 39.87
N ALA A 424 -4.28 -8.28 41.10
CA ALA A 424 -3.55 -7.17 41.72
C ALA A 424 -2.20 -6.90 41.01
N ALA A 425 -1.50 -7.94 40.59
CA ALA A 425 -0.26 -7.85 39.81
C ALA A 425 -0.47 -7.30 38.39
N LEU A 426 -1.62 -7.57 37.79
CA LEU A 426 -2.04 -7.09 36.47
C LEU A 426 -2.85 -5.78 36.53
N ASN A 427 -3.03 -5.20 37.73
CA ASN A 427 -3.69 -3.91 37.86
C ASN A 427 -2.85 -2.82 37.17
N PRO A 428 -3.44 -2.07 36.21
CA PRO A 428 -2.72 -1.04 35.47
C PRO A 428 -2.03 0.01 36.35
N ASN A 429 -2.57 0.28 37.53
CA ASN A 429 -1.97 1.22 38.48
C ASN A 429 -0.71 0.67 39.18
N ASN A 430 -0.43 -0.64 39.03
CA ASN A 430 0.75 -1.30 39.59
C ASN A 430 1.81 -1.64 38.51
N PHE A 431 1.59 -1.29 37.26
CA PHE A 431 2.55 -1.45 36.17
C PHE A 431 3.69 -0.41 36.27
N ILE A 432 4.35 -0.39 37.42
CA ILE A 432 5.64 0.30 37.58
C ILE A 432 6.70 -0.77 37.38
N ASN A 433 7.45 -0.61 36.30
CA ASN A 433 8.61 -1.42 35.92
C ASN A 433 9.48 -1.88 37.12
N PRO A 434 9.88 -3.18 37.25
CA PRO A 434 9.69 -4.35 36.37
C PRO A 434 8.53 -5.23 36.81
N ILE A 435 8.05 -6.11 35.92
CA ILE A 435 7.02 -7.13 36.23
C ILE A 435 7.36 -7.82 37.55
N PRO A 436 6.46 -7.79 38.53
CA PRO A 436 6.74 -8.45 39.82
C PRO A 436 7.15 -9.89 39.56
N ALA A 437 8.19 -10.35 40.26
CA ALA A 437 8.67 -11.75 40.18
C ALA A 437 7.57 -12.79 40.39
N GLN A 438 6.43 -12.38 40.97
CA GLN A 438 5.22 -13.18 41.15
C GLN A 438 4.51 -13.55 39.85
N VAL A 439 4.58 -12.70 38.77
CA VAL A 439 4.01 -13.05 37.46
C VAL A 439 4.98 -13.94 36.69
N ALA A 440 6.28 -13.70 36.82
CA ALA A 440 7.31 -14.60 36.29
C ALA A 440 7.29 -15.97 37.02
N GLY A 441 6.85 -16.02 38.29
CA GLY A 441 6.66 -17.22 39.06
C GLY A 441 5.33 -17.97 38.78
N ALA A 442 4.38 -17.39 38.04
CA ALA A 442 3.12 -18.07 37.70
C ALA A 442 3.29 -19.15 36.59
N ALA A 443 4.31 -19.04 35.78
CA ALA A 443 4.64 -20.05 34.77
C ALA A 443 4.91 -21.47 35.38
N PRO A 444 5.52 -21.62 36.58
CA PRO A 444 5.69 -22.94 37.20
C PRO A 444 4.40 -23.55 37.78
N LEU A 445 3.33 -22.74 37.91
CA LEU A 445 2.06 -23.23 38.51
C LEU A 445 1.18 -24.00 37.55
N GLY A 446 1.64 -24.33 36.36
CA GLY A 446 0.89 -25.13 35.37
C GLY A 446 -0.37 -24.43 34.84
N LEU A 447 -0.50 -23.13 35.09
CA LEU A 447 -1.57 -22.30 34.55
C LEU A 447 -1.26 -22.02 33.07
N GLN A 448 -1.74 -22.88 32.20
CA GLN A 448 -1.79 -22.61 30.76
C GLN A 448 -2.79 -21.47 30.51
N LEU A 449 -2.30 -20.24 30.61
CA LEU A 449 -3.03 -19.09 30.13
C LEU A 449 -3.06 -19.19 28.60
N THR A 450 -4.23 -19.39 28.04
CA THR A 450 -4.41 -19.24 26.59
C THR A 450 -4.65 -17.74 26.34
N PRO A 451 -3.69 -17.01 25.75
CA PRO A 451 -3.91 -15.61 25.43
C PRO A 451 -5.00 -15.48 24.39
N GLY A 452 -5.66 -14.32 24.33
CA GLY A 452 -6.46 -13.96 23.18
C GLY A 452 -5.58 -13.89 21.93
N THR A 453 -6.15 -14.00 20.75
CA THR A 453 -5.43 -13.86 19.48
C THR A 453 -5.98 -12.68 18.72
N GLY A 454 -5.11 -11.91 18.06
CA GLY A 454 -5.50 -10.92 17.06
C GLY A 454 -5.78 -11.60 15.73
N LEU A 455 -6.64 -11.01 14.93
CA LEU A 455 -6.89 -11.43 13.56
C LEU A 455 -7.21 -10.22 12.68
N TRP A 456 -6.91 -10.35 11.39
CA TRP A 456 -7.38 -9.42 10.39
C TRP A 456 -8.66 -9.92 9.75
N GLU A 457 -9.63 -9.04 9.56
CA GLU A 457 -10.86 -9.39 8.85
C GLU A 457 -11.30 -8.28 7.90
N TYR A 458 -12.10 -8.69 6.91
CA TYR A 458 -12.64 -7.80 5.89
C TYR A 458 -14.17 -7.82 5.95
N PRO A 459 -14.80 -6.85 6.62
CA PRO A 459 -16.25 -6.80 6.76
C PRO A 459 -16.96 -6.73 5.42
N GLY A 460 -17.95 -7.60 5.23
CA GLY A 460 -18.80 -7.61 4.05
C GLY A 460 -20.12 -6.85 4.24
N ALA A 461 -20.98 -6.89 3.21
CA ALA A 461 -22.32 -6.31 3.19
C ALA A 461 -22.37 -4.80 3.46
N LEU A 462 -21.39 -4.07 2.94
CA LEU A 462 -21.37 -2.61 2.94
C LEU A 462 -22.29 -2.10 1.84
N GLU A 463 -23.07 -1.09 2.14
CA GLU A 463 -23.93 -0.42 1.17
C GLU A 463 -23.49 1.02 0.96
N LEU A 464 -23.46 1.47 -0.28
CA LEU A 464 -23.16 2.84 -0.64
C LEU A 464 -24.25 3.41 -1.55
N TYR A 465 -24.72 4.59 -1.20
CA TYR A 465 -25.61 5.42 -2.00
C TYR A 465 -24.82 6.64 -2.43
N GLY A 466 -24.82 6.98 -3.72
CA GLY A 466 -24.04 8.07 -4.29
C GLY A 466 -24.87 8.96 -5.21
N LEU A 467 -24.52 10.24 -5.22
CA LEU A 467 -25.02 11.25 -6.15
C LEU A 467 -23.81 12.02 -6.68
N SER A 468 -23.70 12.19 -7.99
CA SER A 468 -22.68 13.06 -8.59
C SER A 468 -23.30 14.09 -9.52
N TYR A 469 -22.56 15.17 -9.73
CA TYR A 469 -22.89 16.20 -10.70
C TYR A 469 -21.61 16.71 -11.35
N THR A 470 -21.63 16.83 -12.69
CA THR A 470 -20.54 17.44 -13.45
C THR A 470 -21.05 18.56 -14.34
N THR A 471 -20.25 19.62 -14.48
CA THR A 471 -20.56 20.73 -15.37
C THR A 471 -19.30 21.46 -15.82
N ASN A 472 -19.43 22.28 -16.85
CA ASN A 472 -18.41 23.23 -17.29
C ASN A 472 -18.88 24.67 -17.01
N LEU A 473 -18.28 25.33 -16.02
CA LEU A 473 -18.64 26.68 -15.62
C LEU A 473 -17.42 27.62 -15.73
N ALA A 474 -17.54 28.67 -16.50
CA ALA A 474 -16.52 29.72 -16.68
C ALA A 474 -15.12 29.11 -17.06
N GLY A 475 -15.12 28.04 -17.83
CA GLY A 475 -13.90 27.33 -18.25
C GLY A 475 -13.26 26.47 -17.17
N TRP A 476 -13.96 26.18 -16.08
CA TRP A 476 -13.68 25.12 -15.14
C TRP A 476 -14.49 23.89 -15.49
N SER A 477 -13.87 22.72 -15.49
CA SER A 477 -14.60 21.46 -15.38
C SER A 477 -14.77 21.18 -13.89
N ILE A 478 -16.02 21.13 -13.42
CA ILE A 478 -16.39 20.98 -12.01
C ILE A 478 -17.05 19.62 -11.82
N GLY A 479 -16.65 18.89 -10.81
CA GLY A 479 -17.27 17.66 -10.33
C GLY A 479 -17.65 17.79 -8.86
N ALA A 480 -18.83 17.34 -8.50
CA ALA A 480 -19.31 17.25 -7.13
C ALA A 480 -19.84 15.86 -6.83
N GLU A 481 -19.58 15.36 -5.64
CA GLU A 481 -20.11 14.08 -5.16
C GLU A 481 -20.69 14.20 -3.76
N ALA A 482 -21.77 13.45 -3.52
CA ALA A 482 -22.27 13.12 -2.21
C ALA A 482 -22.37 11.60 -2.07
N SER A 483 -21.86 11.03 -0.99
CA SER A 483 -21.99 9.61 -0.72
C SER A 483 -22.44 9.34 0.71
N TYR A 484 -23.22 8.28 0.90
CA TYR A 484 -23.72 7.84 2.18
C TYR A 484 -23.51 6.32 2.34
N ILE A 485 -22.87 5.93 3.45
CA ILE A 485 -22.62 4.53 3.82
C ILE A 485 -23.24 4.31 5.19
N PRO A 486 -24.40 3.61 5.30
CA PRO A 486 -25.11 3.47 6.57
C PRO A 486 -24.43 2.49 7.54
N ASN A 487 -23.47 1.71 7.11
CA ASN A 487 -22.87 0.61 7.87
C ASN A 487 -21.35 0.50 7.65
N LEU A 488 -20.65 1.65 7.55
CA LEU A 488 -19.20 1.68 7.43
C LEU A 488 -18.56 1.04 8.68
N PRO A 489 -17.69 0.03 8.53
CA PRO A 489 -16.87 -0.43 9.64
C PRO A 489 -15.86 0.66 10.01
N VAL A 490 -15.75 0.98 11.29
CA VAL A 490 -14.82 1.95 11.83
C VAL A 490 -13.98 1.25 12.90
N GLN A 491 -12.66 1.20 12.69
CA GLN A 491 -11.72 0.50 13.57
C GLN A 491 -11.76 1.10 14.99
N ILE A 492 -12.15 0.32 15.97
CA ILE A 492 -11.98 0.66 17.40
C ILE A 492 -10.47 0.75 17.66
N ASN A 493 -10.05 1.64 18.54
CA ASN A 493 -8.63 1.82 18.84
C ASN A 493 -7.98 0.47 19.17
N ALA A 494 -6.95 0.12 18.43
CA ALA A 494 -6.37 -1.21 18.50
C ALA A 494 -5.62 -1.46 19.82
N ASN A 495 -5.11 -0.41 20.50
CA ASN A 495 -4.57 -0.56 21.85
C ASN A 495 -5.67 -0.96 22.85
N ASP A 496 -6.89 -0.44 22.72
CA ASP A 496 -8.01 -0.81 23.57
C ASP A 496 -8.45 -2.27 23.33
N LEU A 497 -8.47 -2.70 22.06
CA LEU A 497 -8.72 -4.11 21.70
C LEU A 497 -7.66 -5.04 22.31
N LEU A 498 -6.37 -4.69 22.18
CA LEU A 498 -5.28 -5.50 22.71
C LEU A 498 -5.30 -5.58 24.23
N ASN A 499 -5.62 -4.47 24.91
CA ASN A 499 -5.77 -4.46 26.38
C ASN A 499 -6.95 -5.34 26.83
N ALA A 500 -8.05 -5.34 26.07
CA ALA A 500 -9.18 -6.21 26.37
C ALA A 500 -8.84 -7.70 26.17
N LEU A 501 -8.08 -8.04 25.11
CA LEU A 501 -7.67 -9.42 24.79
C LEU A 501 -6.58 -9.95 25.74
N LEU A 502 -5.65 -9.08 26.16
CA LEU A 502 -4.50 -9.47 26.96
C LEU A 502 -4.80 -9.50 28.47
N VAL A 503 -5.47 -8.46 28.97
CA VAL A 503 -5.68 -8.26 30.41
C VAL A 503 -7.13 -8.04 30.83
N GLY A 504 -8.08 -8.03 29.89
CA GLY A 504 -9.51 -7.88 30.17
C GLY A 504 -9.90 -6.52 30.74
N ILE A 505 -9.31 -5.43 30.25
CA ILE A 505 -9.59 -4.05 30.66
C ILE A 505 -9.91 -3.15 29.47
N GLY A 506 -10.42 -1.96 29.74
CA GLY A 506 -10.70 -0.95 28.74
C GLY A 506 -12.15 -0.98 28.21
N PRO A 507 -12.43 -0.19 27.17
CA PRO A 507 -13.77 -0.06 26.59
C PRO A 507 -14.38 -1.39 26.16
N LEU A 508 -13.57 -2.27 25.56
CA LEU A 508 -14.00 -3.59 25.07
C LEU A 508 -14.00 -4.69 26.13
N ARG A 509 -13.79 -4.35 27.42
CA ARG A 509 -13.75 -5.31 28.51
C ARG A 509 -14.98 -6.21 28.55
N ALA A 510 -16.17 -5.63 28.57
CA ALA A 510 -17.41 -6.37 28.69
C ALA A 510 -17.61 -7.36 27.52
N GLN A 511 -17.26 -6.94 26.30
CA GLN A 511 -17.30 -7.78 25.11
C GLN A 511 -16.28 -8.93 25.19
N SER A 512 -15.05 -8.66 25.63
CA SER A 512 -14.00 -9.67 25.83
C SER A 512 -14.38 -10.68 26.92
N GLU A 513 -14.97 -10.23 28.04
CA GLU A 513 -15.48 -11.09 29.11
C GLU A 513 -16.62 -11.99 28.62
N ALA A 514 -17.59 -11.44 27.89
CA ALA A 514 -18.68 -12.21 27.31
C ALA A 514 -18.19 -13.27 26.32
N ALA A 515 -17.23 -12.88 25.46
CA ALA A 515 -16.60 -13.79 24.52
C ALA A 515 -15.84 -14.92 25.22
N SER A 516 -15.09 -14.63 26.29
CA SER A 516 -14.37 -15.63 27.09
C SER A 516 -15.34 -16.57 27.84
N ALA A 517 -16.46 -16.06 28.31
CA ALA A 517 -17.50 -16.86 28.95
C ALA A 517 -18.21 -17.79 27.95
N ALA A 518 -18.36 -17.38 26.71
CA ALA A 518 -18.92 -18.22 25.65
C ALA A 518 -17.94 -19.31 25.16
N GLY A 519 -16.65 -19.18 25.46
CA GLY A 519 -15.61 -20.16 25.16
C GLY A 519 -14.36 -19.52 24.57
N VAL A 520 -13.23 -20.23 24.66
CA VAL A 520 -11.97 -19.86 24.01
C VAL A 520 -12.16 -19.82 22.49
N ASN A 521 -11.50 -18.90 21.79
CA ASN A 521 -11.64 -18.64 20.36
C ASN A 521 -12.95 -17.95 19.91
N THR A 522 -13.74 -17.44 20.84
CA THR A 522 -14.91 -16.63 20.48
C THR A 522 -14.47 -15.27 19.95
N LYS A 523 -15.09 -14.80 18.87
CA LYS A 523 -14.73 -13.52 18.23
C LYS A 523 -14.99 -12.33 19.18
N VAL A 524 -14.04 -11.43 19.24
CA VAL A 524 -14.13 -10.08 19.83
C VAL A 524 -14.01 -9.10 18.67
N GLU A 525 -15.10 -8.44 18.33
CA GLU A 525 -15.15 -7.54 17.17
C GLU A 525 -14.36 -6.25 17.44
N GLY A 526 -13.45 -5.90 16.54
CA GLY A 526 -12.57 -4.75 16.70
C GLY A 526 -13.05 -3.50 15.96
N TYR A 527 -14.28 -3.50 15.43
CA TYR A 527 -14.86 -2.35 14.75
C TYR A 527 -16.35 -2.24 15.07
N ASP A 528 -16.88 -1.05 14.97
CA ASP A 528 -18.31 -0.79 14.98
C ASP A 528 -18.79 -0.38 13.58
N ARG A 529 -20.07 -0.64 13.26
CA ARG A 529 -20.69 -0.20 12.01
C ARG A 529 -21.41 1.12 12.23
N LEU A 530 -20.91 2.18 11.61
CA LEU A 530 -21.40 3.54 11.81
C LEU A 530 -21.84 4.16 10.48
N ASN A 531 -22.69 5.17 10.57
CA ASN A 531 -23.13 5.93 9.40
C ASN A 531 -22.06 6.93 8.99
N LYS A 532 -21.68 6.93 7.72
CA LYS A 532 -20.76 7.91 7.14
C LYS A 532 -21.47 8.68 6.03
N PHE A 533 -21.37 9.99 6.09
CA PHE A 533 -21.73 10.91 5.01
C PHE A 533 -20.47 11.61 4.50
N GLN A 534 -20.33 11.79 3.18
CA GLN A 534 -19.18 12.45 2.58
C GLN A 534 -19.64 13.36 1.44
N LEU A 535 -19.03 14.55 1.38
CA LEU A 535 -19.18 15.53 0.29
C LEU A 535 -17.82 15.81 -0.33
N GLN A 536 -17.79 15.97 -1.64
CA GLN A 536 -16.61 16.35 -2.39
C GLN A 536 -16.96 17.36 -3.47
N LEU A 537 -16.04 18.29 -3.70
CA LEU A 537 -16.10 19.24 -4.79
C LEU A 537 -14.71 19.32 -5.43
N ASN A 538 -14.62 19.07 -6.70
CA ASN A 538 -13.38 19.22 -7.44
C ASN A 538 -13.52 20.16 -8.64
N GLY A 539 -12.38 20.63 -9.13
CA GLY A 539 -12.34 21.49 -10.30
C GLY A 539 -11.01 21.38 -11.04
N ILE A 540 -11.09 21.36 -12.36
CA ILE A 540 -9.96 21.38 -13.26
C ILE A 540 -10.03 22.63 -14.14
N LYS A 541 -8.93 23.38 -14.24
CA LYS A 541 -8.83 24.54 -15.12
C LYS A 541 -7.51 24.53 -15.88
N ILE A 542 -7.60 24.77 -17.17
CA ILE A 542 -6.43 24.95 -18.05
C ILE A 542 -6.32 26.42 -18.38
N LEU A 543 -5.20 27.03 -18.01
CA LEU A 543 -4.88 28.43 -18.27
C LEU A 543 -3.71 28.52 -19.25
N PRO A 544 -3.84 29.27 -20.35
CA PRO A 544 -2.75 29.53 -21.26
C PRO A 544 -1.80 30.58 -20.69
N ARG A 545 -0.51 30.46 -20.97
CA ARG A 545 0.54 31.48 -20.74
C ARG A 545 0.70 31.98 -19.30
N VAL A 546 0.47 31.15 -18.30
CA VAL A 546 0.78 31.48 -16.90
C VAL A 546 2.28 31.33 -16.66
N LEU A 547 2.96 32.35 -16.16
CA LEU A 547 4.40 32.36 -15.89
C LEU A 547 5.28 31.92 -17.08
N GLY A 548 4.85 32.21 -18.31
CA GLY A 548 5.56 31.83 -19.54
C GLY A 548 5.37 30.37 -19.98
N SER A 549 4.53 29.60 -19.35
CA SER A 549 4.14 28.26 -19.79
C SER A 549 3.32 28.31 -21.08
N ALA A 550 3.33 27.26 -21.89
CA ALA A 550 2.36 27.09 -22.97
C ALA A 550 0.95 26.92 -22.40
N GLN A 551 0.84 26.11 -21.35
CA GLN A 551 -0.38 25.97 -20.55
C GLN A 551 -0.04 25.61 -19.10
N THR A 552 -0.96 25.95 -18.19
CA THR A 552 -0.89 25.55 -16.78
C THR A 552 -2.20 24.90 -16.41
N VAL A 553 -2.14 23.69 -15.85
CA VAL A 553 -3.29 22.93 -15.39
C VAL A 553 -3.39 23.06 -13.88
N PHE A 554 -4.54 23.56 -13.40
CA PHE A 554 -4.92 23.57 -11.98
C PHE A 554 -5.92 22.47 -11.73
N ILE A 555 -5.68 21.68 -10.69
CA ILE A 555 -6.58 20.63 -10.22
C ILE A 555 -6.74 20.86 -8.72
N GLY A 556 -7.97 20.99 -8.25
CA GLY A 556 -8.27 21.14 -6.84
C GLY A 556 -9.41 20.23 -6.43
N GLU A 557 -9.38 19.72 -5.20
CA GLU A 557 -10.46 18.95 -4.60
C GLU A 557 -10.57 19.27 -3.13
N LEU A 558 -11.80 19.51 -2.68
CA LEU A 558 -12.21 19.67 -1.29
C LEU A 558 -13.05 18.47 -0.89
N GLY A 559 -12.74 17.84 0.24
CA GLY A 559 -13.50 16.74 0.81
C GLY A 559 -13.90 17.02 2.26
N TYR A 560 -15.12 16.64 2.61
CA TYR A 560 -15.68 16.69 3.95
C TYR A 560 -16.31 15.35 4.28
N GLN A 561 -16.11 14.87 5.49
CA GLN A 561 -16.71 13.65 6.02
C GLN A 561 -17.36 13.90 7.37
N ARG A 562 -18.48 13.23 7.61
CA ARG A 562 -19.17 13.16 8.89
C ARG A 562 -19.49 11.70 9.23
N VAL A 563 -19.12 11.29 10.45
CA VAL A 563 -19.41 9.96 10.99
C VAL A 563 -20.12 10.14 12.33
N ASN A 564 -21.20 9.39 12.56
CA ASN A 564 -21.93 9.47 13.81
C ASN A 564 -21.22 8.63 14.88
N ILE A 565 -20.41 9.28 15.72
CA ILE A 565 -19.63 8.63 16.80
C ILE A 565 -20.05 9.20 18.17
N GLY A 566 -19.72 8.42 19.22
CA GLY A 566 -19.91 8.83 20.61
C GLY A 566 -18.68 9.54 21.19
N ASP A 567 -18.75 9.84 22.48
CA ASP A 567 -17.67 10.44 23.25
C ASP A 567 -16.47 9.48 23.41
N SER A 568 -15.28 9.92 23.03
CA SER A 568 -14.06 9.10 23.04
C SER A 568 -13.47 8.84 24.43
N PHE A 569 -13.93 9.53 25.46
CA PHE A 569 -13.47 9.31 26.85
C PHE A 569 -14.31 8.26 27.60
N THR A 570 -15.60 8.13 27.29
CA THR A 570 -16.54 7.24 27.98
C THR A 570 -17.04 6.08 27.16
N GLY A 571 -16.99 6.20 25.82
CA GLY A 571 -17.45 5.21 24.83
C GLY A 571 -16.32 4.54 24.08
N ASN A 572 -16.66 3.81 23.03
CA ASN A 572 -15.65 3.33 22.09
C ASN A 572 -14.99 4.53 21.38
N ARG A 573 -13.69 4.42 21.19
CA ARG A 573 -12.89 5.40 20.46
C ARG A 573 -12.18 4.73 19.29
N TYR A 574 -12.01 5.47 18.20
CA TYR A 574 -11.70 4.87 16.91
C TYR A 574 -10.39 5.43 16.34
N GLY A 575 -9.71 4.65 15.52
CA GLY A 575 -8.46 5.04 14.88
C GLY A 575 -7.32 5.23 15.87
N ARG A 576 -6.47 6.25 15.64
CA ARG A 576 -5.21 6.58 16.33
C ARG A 576 -4.17 5.45 16.26
N HIS A 577 -3.01 5.76 15.73
CA HIS A 577 -1.95 4.78 15.52
C HIS A 577 -1.37 4.26 16.86
N PHE A 578 -0.92 3.01 16.87
CA PHE A 578 -0.37 2.32 18.04
C PHE A 578 0.77 3.09 18.74
N VAL A 579 1.64 3.75 17.97
CA VAL A 579 2.83 4.44 18.46
C VAL A 579 2.50 5.53 19.48
N PHE A 580 1.30 6.12 19.41
CA PHE A 580 0.86 7.17 20.35
C PHE A 580 0.25 6.63 21.65
N GLY A 581 0.24 5.31 21.86
CA GLY A 581 -0.19 4.67 23.11
C GLY A 581 -1.69 4.73 23.41
N THR A 582 -2.05 4.40 24.66
CA THR A 582 -3.42 4.07 25.04
C THR A 582 -4.31 5.27 25.31
N ALA A 583 -3.82 6.43 25.71
CA ALA A 583 -4.58 7.61 26.14
C ALA A 583 -5.51 7.37 27.35
N PRO A 584 -5.87 8.44 28.12
CA PRO A 584 -6.81 8.36 29.22
C PRO A 584 -8.22 7.92 28.74
N HIS A 585 -8.86 7.09 29.56
CA HIS A 585 -10.25 6.66 29.34
C HIS A 585 -10.95 6.38 30.66
N ALA A 586 -12.27 6.56 30.75
CA ALA A 586 -13.05 6.34 31.96
C ALA A 586 -12.86 4.91 32.51
N THR A 587 -12.81 3.89 31.65
CA THR A 587 -12.58 2.49 32.07
C THR A 587 -11.17 2.19 32.56
N TYR A 588 -10.24 3.09 32.36
CA TYR A 588 -8.86 3.07 32.91
C TYR A 588 -8.71 3.98 34.15
N GLY A 589 -9.84 4.41 34.75
CA GLY A 589 -9.83 5.35 35.87
C GLY A 589 -9.43 6.77 35.50
N GLY A 590 -9.59 7.16 34.23
CA GLY A 590 -9.24 8.50 33.74
C GLY A 590 -7.74 8.69 33.48
N THR A 591 -6.95 7.60 33.46
CA THR A 591 -5.50 7.62 33.19
C THR A 591 -5.16 6.90 31.89
N SER A 592 -3.95 7.10 31.37
CA SER A 592 -3.36 6.28 30.31
C SER A 592 -2.63 5.07 30.89
N LEU A 593 -2.50 3.99 30.12
CA LEU A 593 -1.79 2.79 30.56
C LEU A 593 -0.33 2.82 30.07
N GLY A 594 0.62 2.94 31.01
CA GLY A 594 2.04 2.68 30.81
C GLY A 594 2.67 3.37 29.60
N ASN A 595 2.30 4.61 29.34
CA ASN A 595 2.63 5.29 28.11
C ASN A 595 3.89 6.15 28.23
N THR A 596 4.83 5.94 27.31
CA THR A 596 6.08 6.71 27.22
C THR A 596 5.97 7.88 26.25
N HIS A 597 4.98 7.85 25.33
CA HIS A 597 4.80 8.88 24.31
C HIS A 597 4.20 10.16 24.90
N PRO A 598 4.73 11.38 24.58
CA PRO A 598 4.19 12.64 25.11
C PRO A 598 2.69 12.83 24.84
N GLU A 599 2.24 12.50 23.63
CA GLU A 599 0.85 12.59 23.22
C GLU A 599 -0.03 11.49 23.82
N GLY A 600 0.55 10.48 24.42
CA GLY A 600 -0.16 9.33 24.97
C GLY A 600 -1.03 9.65 26.18
N ASN A 601 -0.78 10.75 26.86
CA ASN A 601 -1.56 11.21 28.01
C ASN A 601 -2.68 12.18 27.63
N LYS A 602 -2.92 12.41 26.34
CA LYS A 602 -4.01 13.24 25.83
C LYS A 602 -5.10 12.36 25.23
N ASN A 603 -6.37 12.68 25.53
CA ASN A 603 -7.52 12.03 24.88
C ASN A 603 -7.83 12.71 23.54
N ASP A 604 -6.91 12.59 22.59
CA ASP A 604 -6.94 13.22 21.28
C ASP A 604 -6.36 12.30 20.20
N GLY A 605 -6.44 12.66 18.92
CA GLY A 605 -5.94 11.86 17.81
C GLY A 605 -6.86 10.70 17.40
N PHE A 606 -8.04 10.59 17.99
CA PHE A 606 -9.08 9.63 17.63
C PHE A 606 -9.98 10.19 16.53
N VAL A 607 -10.68 9.28 15.81
CA VAL A 607 -11.69 9.67 14.82
C VAL A 607 -12.66 10.69 15.42
N THR A 608 -12.91 11.77 14.68
CA THR A 608 -13.82 12.85 15.05
C THR A 608 -15.11 12.75 14.25
N GLU A 609 -16.18 13.35 14.77
CA GLU A 609 -17.47 13.37 14.06
C GLU A 609 -17.36 14.02 12.69
N ASP A 610 -16.63 15.13 12.61
CA ASP A 610 -16.38 15.89 11.39
C ASP A 610 -14.90 15.90 11.04
N SER A 611 -14.59 15.77 9.74
CA SER A 611 -13.23 15.90 9.22
C SER A 611 -13.26 16.45 7.80
N TRP A 612 -12.24 17.27 7.45
CA TRP A 612 -12.14 17.83 6.12
C TRP A 612 -10.73 18.26 5.75
N GLY A 613 -10.49 18.35 4.46
CA GLY A 613 -9.24 18.81 3.91
C GLY A 613 -9.32 19.03 2.41
N TYR A 614 -8.23 19.52 1.83
CA TYR A 614 -8.16 19.78 0.40
C TYR A 614 -6.88 19.23 -0.23
N ARG A 615 -6.95 19.02 -1.53
CA ARG A 615 -5.85 18.60 -2.41
C ARG A 615 -5.74 19.61 -3.53
N LEU A 616 -4.53 20.04 -3.84
CA LEU A 616 -4.25 20.95 -4.93
C LEU A 616 -3.06 20.43 -5.76
N ARG A 617 -3.19 20.50 -7.07
CA ARG A 617 -2.09 20.20 -8.01
C ARG A 617 -2.03 21.26 -9.09
N VAL A 618 -0.85 21.82 -9.30
CA VAL A 618 -0.59 22.80 -10.34
C VAL A 618 0.56 22.30 -11.18
N ARG A 619 0.37 22.19 -12.50
CA ARG A 619 1.38 21.73 -13.45
C ARG A 619 1.49 22.68 -14.62
N GLY A 620 2.70 23.22 -14.82
CA GLY A 620 3.04 24.01 -16.02
C GLY A 620 3.57 23.11 -17.15
N GLU A 621 3.43 23.56 -18.38
CA GLU A 621 4.04 22.95 -19.57
C GLU A 621 4.93 23.98 -20.26
N TYR A 622 6.21 23.67 -20.41
CA TYR A 622 7.22 24.52 -21.04
C TYR A 622 7.89 23.74 -22.17
N PRO A 623 7.38 23.87 -23.43
CA PRO A 623 7.98 23.19 -24.57
C PRO A 623 9.31 23.84 -24.96
N SER A 624 10.18 23.04 -25.57
CA SER A 624 11.46 23.50 -26.18
C SER A 624 12.32 24.31 -25.22
N ILE A 625 12.45 23.87 -23.96
CA ILE A 625 13.32 24.57 -22.98
C ILE A 625 14.74 24.70 -23.50
N PHE A 626 15.35 25.90 -23.36
CA PHE A 626 16.67 26.22 -23.84
C PHE A 626 16.87 25.94 -25.34
N GLY A 627 15.81 25.99 -26.17
CA GLY A 627 15.86 25.68 -27.61
C GLY A 627 16.06 24.19 -27.93
N SER A 628 15.88 23.30 -26.96
CA SER A 628 16.00 21.84 -27.09
C SER A 628 14.69 21.17 -27.48
N SER A 629 14.74 19.86 -27.73
CA SER A 629 13.55 19.01 -27.94
C SER A 629 12.85 18.61 -26.64
N PHE A 630 13.33 19.09 -25.48
CA PHE A 630 12.70 18.77 -24.20
C PHE A 630 11.49 19.64 -23.90
N THR A 631 10.43 19.03 -23.41
CA THR A 631 9.32 19.70 -22.73
C THR A 631 9.43 19.48 -21.24
N MET A 632 9.41 20.57 -20.46
CA MET A 632 9.49 20.52 -19.00
C MET A 632 8.09 20.68 -18.37
N TYR A 633 7.79 19.87 -17.35
CA TYR A 633 6.55 19.88 -16.62
C TYR A 633 6.80 20.06 -15.10
N PRO A 634 7.05 21.28 -14.62
CA PRO A 634 7.10 21.52 -13.18
C PRO A 634 5.73 21.31 -12.57
N THR A 635 5.69 20.64 -11.43
CA THR A 635 4.47 20.29 -10.71
C THR A 635 4.59 20.62 -9.22
N LEU A 636 3.62 21.33 -8.69
CA LEU A 636 3.37 21.51 -7.25
C LEU A 636 2.15 20.70 -6.87
N SER A 637 2.26 19.91 -5.82
CA SER A 637 1.12 19.20 -5.20
C SER A 637 1.06 19.56 -3.72
N VAL A 638 -0.13 19.85 -3.22
CA VAL A 638 -0.38 20.16 -1.80
C VAL A 638 -1.51 19.26 -1.33
N ARG A 639 -1.27 18.57 -0.24
CA ARG A 639 -2.28 17.89 0.56
C ARG A 639 -2.35 18.57 1.91
N HIS A 640 -3.53 19.02 2.29
CA HIS A 640 -3.77 19.57 3.63
C HIS A 640 -5.05 18.96 4.21
N ASP A 641 -4.90 18.25 5.30
CA ASP A 641 -5.99 17.73 6.12
C ASP A 641 -6.17 18.73 7.25
N VAL A 642 -7.19 19.62 7.11
CA VAL A 642 -7.27 20.87 7.89
C VAL A 642 -7.80 20.62 9.29
N LYS A 643 -8.80 19.71 9.42
CA LYS A 643 -9.43 19.45 10.71
C LYS A 643 -10.00 18.05 10.78
N GLY A 644 -9.86 17.42 11.94
CA GLY A 644 -10.46 16.16 12.30
C GLY A 644 -9.74 14.94 11.74
N TYR A 645 -10.08 13.79 12.29
CA TYR A 645 -9.55 12.48 11.96
C TYR A 645 -10.66 11.63 11.35
N SER A 646 -10.54 11.27 10.07
CA SER A 646 -11.57 10.52 9.37
C SER A 646 -11.54 9.03 9.70
N ALA A 647 -12.72 8.38 9.64
CA ALA A 647 -12.88 6.95 9.91
C ALA A 647 -12.15 6.03 8.92
N ASP A 648 -11.88 6.52 7.72
CA ASP A 648 -11.19 5.82 6.62
C ASP A 648 -9.75 6.30 6.38
N PHE A 649 -9.18 7.05 7.32
CA PHE A 649 -7.82 7.58 7.31
C PHE A 649 -7.50 8.55 6.15
N GLN A 650 -8.51 9.05 5.45
CA GLN A 650 -8.31 10.03 4.37
C GLN A 650 -7.92 11.41 4.90
N PHE A 651 -8.43 11.80 6.06
CA PHE A 651 -8.08 13.05 6.75
C PHE A 651 -7.47 12.76 8.12
N LEU A 652 -6.41 13.47 8.44
CA LEU A 652 -5.72 13.44 9.72
C LEU A 652 -5.32 14.87 10.07
N GLU A 653 -5.92 15.44 11.10
CA GLU A 653 -5.81 16.85 11.50
C GLU A 653 -4.39 17.38 11.42
N ASP A 654 -4.25 18.59 10.85
CA ASP A 654 -2.99 19.32 10.64
C ASP A 654 -1.96 18.64 9.73
N ARG A 655 -2.28 17.52 9.05
CA ARG A 655 -1.37 16.90 8.09
C ARG A 655 -1.22 17.78 6.86
N LEU A 656 -0.01 18.29 6.65
CA LEU A 656 0.38 19.02 5.46
C LEU A 656 1.51 18.28 4.74
N ALA A 657 1.27 17.89 3.47
CA ALA A 657 2.31 17.35 2.61
C ALA A 657 2.44 18.21 1.34
N ILE A 658 3.67 18.54 0.97
CA ILE A 658 4.00 19.35 -0.21
C ILE A 658 4.92 18.55 -1.11
N GLY A 659 4.48 18.29 -2.34
CA GLY A 659 5.28 17.65 -3.38
C GLY A 659 5.71 18.65 -4.44
N LEU A 660 7.01 18.69 -4.72
CA LEU A 660 7.59 19.43 -5.81
C LEU A 660 8.23 18.43 -6.77
N SER A 661 7.84 18.44 -8.05
CA SER A 661 8.50 17.62 -9.05
C SER A 661 8.67 18.36 -10.36
N THR A 662 9.64 17.90 -11.16
CA THR A 662 9.83 18.36 -12.52
C THR A 662 10.10 17.18 -13.41
N ARG A 663 9.24 17.01 -14.41
CA ARG A 663 9.42 16.00 -15.46
C ARG A 663 9.90 16.65 -16.75
N PHE A 664 10.95 16.09 -17.32
CA PHE A 664 11.46 16.43 -18.64
C PHE A 664 11.06 15.33 -19.61
N ASN A 665 10.35 15.68 -20.65
CA ASN A 665 9.92 14.75 -21.68
C ASN A 665 10.70 15.01 -22.97
N LEU A 666 11.26 13.96 -23.55
CA LEU A 666 11.95 14.00 -24.84
C LEU A 666 11.11 13.21 -25.87
N ASN A 667 10.74 13.87 -26.95
CA ASN A 667 10.03 13.29 -28.09
C ASN A 667 8.71 12.55 -27.72
N LYS A 668 8.03 12.96 -26.65
CA LYS A 668 6.83 12.34 -26.10
C LYS A 668 6.99 10.88 -25.68
N ARG A 669 8.22 10.37 -25.58
CA ARG A 669 8.53 8.95 -25.28
C ARG A 669 9.36 8.77 -24.03
N HIS A 670 10.44 9.55 -23.91
CA HIS A 670 11.36 9.38 -22.81
C HIS A 670 11.11 10.46 -21.77
N ASN A 671 10.96 10.04 -20.51
CA ASN A 671 10.78 10.95 -19.40
C ASN A 671 11.92 10.78 -18.40
N PHE A 672 12.38 11.90 -17.88
CA PHE A 672 13.20 12.00 -16.69
C PHE A 672 12.46 12.86 -15.68
N GLU A 673 12.25 12.37 -14.46
CA GLU A 673 11.56 13.09 -13.39
C GLU A 673 12.41 13.11 -12.14
N PHE A 674 12.48 14.28 -11.52
CA PHE A 674 13.01 14.50 -10.19
C PHE A 674 11.88 15.05 -9.31
N GLY A 675 11.75 14.54 -8.09
CA GLY A 675 10.74 14.99 -7.14
C GLY A 675 11.26 15.02 -5.71
N TYR A 676 10.62 15.85 -4.89
CA TYR A 676 10.78 15.91 -3.44
C TYR A 676 9.40 16.01 -2.79
N VAL A 677 9.17 15.23 -1.75
CA VAL A 677 7.96 15.31 -0.94
C VAL A 677 8.36 15.63 0.50
N TYR A 678 7.77 16.69 1.00
CA TYR A 678 7.91 17.18 2.37
C TYR A 678 6.65 16.89 3.16
N TYR A 679 6.78 16.38 4.37
CA TYR A 679 5.74 16.25 5.36
C TYR A 679 6.00 17.20 6.52
N ALA A 680 5.01 18.05 6.86
CA ALA A 680 5.16 18.98 7.97
C ALA A 680 4.99 18.26 9.32
N ASP A 681 5.77 18.68 10.31
CA ASP A 681 5.73 18.15 11.70
C ASP A 681 4.49 18.58 12.48
N SER A 682 3.58 19.36 11.88
CA SER A 682 2.40 19.95 12.54
C SER A 682 1.37 18.93 13.00
N ALA A 683 1.29 17.77 12.33
CA ALA A 683 0.31 16.74 12.64
C ALA A 683 0.77 15.83 13.79
N ALA A 684 0.37 16.15 15.01
CA ALA A 684 0.81 15.44 16.23
C ALA A 684 0.57 13.93 16.20
N TYR A 685 -0.50 13.48 15.53
CA TYR A 685 -0.88 12.06 15.46
C TYR A 685 -0.63 11.43 14.08
N ASP A 686 0.24 12.02 13.25
CA ASP A 686 0.67 11.41 12.00
C ASP A 686 1.92 10.54 12.20
N ALA A 687 1.77 9.22 12.09
CA ALA A 687 2.87 8.26 12.17
C ALA A 687 3.83 8.31 10.97
N PHE A 688 3.53 9.12 9.96
CA PHE A 688 4.33 9.28 8.75
C PHE A 688 4.88 10.70 8.55
N ARG A 689 4.82 11.57 9.58
CA ARG A 689 5.27 12.97 9.48
C ARG A 689 6.78 13.11 9.20
N ASP A 690 7.57 12.07 9.48
CA ASP A 690 9.01 12.02 9.25
C ASP A 690 9.41 11.30 7.95
N ARG A 691 8.47 11.13 7.01
CA ARG A 691 8.70 10.34 5.76
C ARG A 691 9.04 11.21 4.55
N ASP A 692 9.76 12.28 4.72
CA ASP A 692 10.30 13.09 3.62
C ASP A 692 11.17 12.26 2.69
N TYR A 693 11.03 12.47 1.37
CA TYR A 693 11.83 11.71 0.41
C TYR A 693 12.06 12.42 -0.92
N TYR A 694 13.15 12.05 -1.56
CA TYR A 694 13.44 12.40 -2.95
C TYR A 694 13.09 11.23 -3.87
N THR A 695 12.72 11.55 -5.13
CA THR A 695 12.55 10.55 -6.17
C THR A 695 13.31 10.93 -7.43
N LEU A 696 13.86 9.92 -8.12
CA LEU A 696 14.43 10.01 -9.46
C LEU A 696 13.80 8.92 -10.30
N VAL A 697 13.26 9.28 -11.46
CA VAL A 697 12.56 8.33 -12.34
C VAL A 697 12.97 8.54 -13.79
N LEU A 698 13.26 7.46 -14.47
CA LEU A 698 13.41 7.38 -15.92
C LEU A 698 12.33 6.47 -16.47
N SER A 699 11.63 6.89 -17.50
CA SER A 699 10.64 6.03 -18.17
C SER A 699 10.68 6.19 -19.68
N THR A 700 10.30 5.13 -20.38
CA THR A 700 10.16 5.13 -21.82
C THR A 700 8.91 4.36 -22.21
N SER A 701 8.16 4.91 -23.18
CA SER A 701 6.95 4.32 -23.72
C SER A 701 7.13 3.97 -25.19
N PHE A 702 6.57 2.85 -25.60
CA PHE A 702 6.66 2.29 -26.96
C PHE A 702 5.26 2.04 -27.51
#